data_f454db1add80490e9a87865ffff28013
#
_entry.id   f454db1add80490e9a87865ffff28013
#
_cell.length_a   1.000
_cell.length_b   1.000
_cell.length_c   1.000
_cell.angle_alpha   90.00
_cell.angle_beta   90.00
_cell.angle_gamma   90.00
#
_symmetry.space_group_name_H-M   'P 1'
#
loop_
_entity.id
_entity.type
_entity.pdbx_description
1 polymer ?
#
loop_
_entity_poly.entity_id
_entity_poly.type
_entity_poly.pdbx_seq_one_letter_code
_entity_poly.pdbx_strand_id
1 'polypeptide(L)'
;MSSTNLTRQEAQERRAIIGAVDYGIAVDVTRGDATFPSVTTVRFEVAAPGSTFIDLIAQSVQSVTLDGELIDVTYRPDFGIPLDDLTTGSHELVVTATCEYSRTGQGLHRFVDPVDHEVYLYTQFETADAKRVFACFDQPDVKATYTLAVTAPADWSVVTNSPQEVSPVEGDAGKAVFTSRIDYLLSTYLVALCAGPYHKVTDEWRGEVAAHPENLDEPREVVIPLGLYCRKSLADHLDADTLFTETKQGFDFYHQNFGAAYPFGKYDQLFVPEFNAGAMENAGAITYRDEYVFTSKHTRHSYERRCETVLHEMAHMWFGDLVTMTWWDDLWLNESFATWGSVVAQSEMTEYDTAWVTFANVEKAWAYDQDQLPSTHPVASDAHDIETVEQNFDGITYAKGASILKQLQAYVGRDAFFAGVRRHFASHAFGNATFDDLLGALAEASGKDLSWWADQWLKTTGMNELSADVEVDESGRYTRFAVAQGGATPGAGELRTHRIGVGLYSLVDGAVVRTHRVDMDIDSASTSVPEFVGLPKADLVLVNDDDLTYCMMKLDAESLAFVTENIDKITDPLARTLCWSAAWQATRSGEMRARDYIQLVVRGAAAESEMSVVSSVLRQAQTALRRYADPQWAASTGRQLLCGGLVTAARAAEPGSDHQLAFVQALSTMWLDDDATALLKAIVKGDSPLPGLVVDNQLRWDALTALAAAGLHDVEHQVSVLLEVDPSATGRACAARTRAAVPTSKAKRKVFNELTTNATTKLSNVAIRYKLAGFGFGCADEAMQQFNSEFFDAVLPVWELLPNDTATTIIRGLYPWWDISETGLGHASEFLTEDAPEAVARTIRECQSQVERALRNRLVDAGE
;
A
#
# COMPACT_ATOMS: atom_id res chain seq x y z
N MET A 1 26.49 13.57 -11.48
CA MET A 1 26.42 12.98 -10.13
C MET A 1 25.36 13.73 -9.36
N SER A 2 24.36 13.05 -8.87
CA SER A 2 23.28 13.66 -8.09
C SER A 2 23.02 12.85 -6.81
N SER A 3 23.22 13.45 -5.64
CA SER A 3 22.89 12.83 -4.36
C SER A 3 21.37 12.79 -4.11
N THR A 4 20.60 13.60 -4.79
CA THR A 4 19.14 13.65 -4.66
C THR A 4 18.41 12.65 -5.55
N ASN A 5 19.02 12.30 -6.69
CA ASN A 5 18.45 11.33 -7.63
C ASN A 5 19.56 10.43 -8.20
N LEU A 6 20.03 9.47 -7.39
CA LEU A 6 21.08 8.52 -7.76
C LEU A 6 20.61 7.65 -8.92
N THR A 7 21.45 7.57 -9.97
CA THR A 7 21.19 6.67 -11.09
C THR A 7 21.79 5.28 -10.86
N ARG A 8 21.18 4.26 -11.49
CA ARG A 8 21.70 2.88 -11.48
C ARG A 8 23.16 2.82 -11.94
N GLN A 9 23.52 3.60 -12.96
CA GLN A 9 24.89 3.65 -13.46
C GLN A 9 25.87 4.19 -12.41
N GLU A 10 25.51 5.32 -11.75
CA GLU A 10 26.34 5.89 -10.68
C GLU A 10 26.49 4.94 -9.49
N ALA A 11 25.42 4.22 -9.13
CA ALA A 11 25.45 3.21 -8.07
C ALA A 11 26.41 2.06 -8.43
N GLN A 12 26.36 1.55 -9.67
CA GLN A 12 27.25 0.50 -10.15
C GLN A 12 28.71 0.95 -10.20
N GLU A 13 28.99 2.17 -10.68
CA GLU A 13 30.33 2.77 -10.69
C GLU A 13 30.87 2.93 -9.26
N ARG A 14 30.05 3.40 -8.32
CA ARG A 14 30.40 3.52 -6.91
C ARG A 14 30.68 2.14 -6.27
N ARG A 15 29.81 1.15 -6.53
CA ARG A 15 29.99 -0.22 -6.02
C ARG A 15 31.29 -0.88 -6.49
N ALA A 16 31.74 -0.56 -7.71
CA ALA A 16 33.00 -1.06 -8.23
C ALA A 16 34.23 -0.50 -7.48
N ILE A 17 34.10 0.65 -6.82
CA ILE A 17 35.15 1.31 -6.03
C ILE A 17 35.05 0.90 -4.56
N ILE A 18 33.83 0.96 -3.98
CA ILE A 18 33.58 0.76 -2.54
C ILE A 18 33.38 -0.72 -2.23
N GLY A 19 34.18 -1.23 -1.30
CA GLY A 19 34.11 -2.59 -0.76
C GLY A 19 33.27 -2.70 0.52
N ALA A 20 33.87 -3.28 1.59
CA ALA A 20 33.22 -3.38 2.90
C ALA A 20 33.10 -2.00 3.57
N VAL A 21 32.01 -1.79 4.29
CA VAL A 21 31.73 -0.51 4.99
C VAL A 21 31.28 -0.79 6.44
N ASP A 22 31.76 0.06 7.37
CA ASP A 22 31.31 0.14 8.77
C ASP A 22 31.03 1.58 9.15
N TYR A 23 29.80 1.86 9.64
CA TYR A 23 29.37 3.19 10.04
C TYR A 23 29.39 3.36 11.55
N GLY A 24 29.98 4.45 12.05
CA GLY A 24 29.77 4.98 13.39
C GLY A 24 28.95 6.25 13.32
N ILE A 25 27.71 6.24 13.81
CA ILE A 25 26.75 7.34 13.68
C ILE A 25 26.43 7.88 15.08
N ALA A 26 26.69 9.15 15.32
CA ALA A 26 26.34 9.83 16.57
C ALA A 26 25.37 10.99 16.28
N VAL A 27 24.16 10.92 16.86
CA VAL A 27 23.12 11.96 16.75
C VAL A 27 22.70 12.45 18.14
N ASP A 28 22.40 13.74 18.28
CA ASP A 28 21.91 14.33 19.53
C ASP A 28 20.53 14.97 19.30
N VAL A 29 19.48 14.26 19.70
CA VAL A 29 18.08 14.70 19.54
C VAL A 29 17.60 15.64 20.67
N THR A 30 18.51 16.11 21.54
CA THR A 30 18.22 17.05 22.62
C THR A 30 18.50 18.51 22.27
N ARG A 31 18.94 18.81 21.03
CA ARG A 31 19.51 20.11 20.63
C ARG A 31 18.58 21.01 19.83
N GLY A 32 17.32 20.91 20.01
CA GLY A 32 16.38 21.81 19.33
C GLY A 32 15.16 21.09 18.75
N ASP A 33 14.34 21.83 18.02
CA ASP A 33 13.07 21.35 17.46
C ASP A 33 13.01 21.40 15.92
N ALA A 34 14.00 22.02 15.28
CA ALA A 34 14.10 22.10 13.82
C ALA A 34 15.27 21.29 13.26
N THR A 35 16.37 21.19 14.01
CA THR A 35 17.62 20.58 13.55
C THR A 35 18.28 19.75 14.66
N PHE A 36 19.16 18.83 14.26
CA PHE A 36 19.97 18.02 15.16
C PHE A 36 21.39 17.85 14.61
N PRO A 37 22.43 17.78 15.48
CA PRO A 37 23.77 17.45 15.04
C PRO A 37 23.91 15.96 14.71
N SER A 38 24.68 15.69 13.65
CA SER A 38 25.05 14.34 13.21
C SER A 38 26.55 14.27 12.97
N VAL A 39 27.19 13.27 13.54
CA VAL A 39 28.61 12.96 13.28
C VAL A 39 28.67 11.53 12.75
N THR A 40 29.14 11.38 11.52
CA THR A 40 29.30 10.07 10.89
C THR A 40 30.76 9.75 10.69
N THR A 41 31.21 8.61 11.21
CA THR A 41 32.51 8.01 10.90
C THR A 41 32.27 6.83 9.96
N VAL A 42 32.82 6.88 8.77
CA VAL A 42 32.69 5.81 7.76
C VAL A 42 34.04 5.15 7.58
N ARG A 43 34.15 3.88 7.94
CA ARG A 43 35.34 3.06 7.64
C ARG A 43 35.01 2.19 6.46
N PHE A 44 35.79 2.28 5.41
CA PHE A 44 35.49 1.55 4.19
C PHE A 44 36.75 1.08 3.46
N GLU A 45 36.59 -0.01 2.71
CA GLU A 45 37.63 -0.53 1.83
C GLU A 45 37.43 0.00 0.41
N VAL A 46 38.51 0.45 -0.22
CA VAL A 46 38.54 0.79 -1.64
C VAL A 46 39.11 -0.39 -2.41
N ALA A 47 38.26 -1.05 -3.20
CA ALA A 47 38.64 -2.24 -3.97
C ALA A 47 39.43 -1.89 -5.25
N ALA A 48 39.09 -0.76 -5.89
CA ALA A 48 39.75 -0.22 -7.06
C ALA A 48 39.95 1.30 -6.90
N PRO A 49 41.13 1.86 -7.29
CA PRO A 49 41.36 3.29 -7.16
C PRO A 49 40.42 4.07 -8.07
N GLY A 50 39.92 5.21 -7.59
CA GLY A 50 39.00 6.03 -8.38
C GLY A 50 38.42 7.18 -7.58
N SER A 51 37.52 7.93 -8.18
CA SER A 51 36.77 9.01 -7.53
C SER A 51 35.29 8.65 -7.44
N THR A 52 34.66 8.97 -6.33
CA THR A 52 33.21 8.74 -6.08
C THR A 52 32.67 9.87 -5.20
N PHE A 53 31.54 9.66 -4.56
CA PHE A 53 30.94 10.59 -3.62
C PHE A 53 30.21 9.83 -2.51
N ILE A 54 30.00 10.50 -1.37
CA ILE A 54 29.11 10.03 -0.31
C ILE A 54 27.89 10.94 -0.22
N ASP A 55 26.72 10.35 -0.04
CA ASP A 55 25.45 11.05 0.00
C ASP A 55 25.25 11.74 1.35
N LEU A 56 24.72 12.95 1.34
CA LEU A 56 24.27 13.68 2.52
C LEU A 56 23.33 14.81 2.12
N ILE A 57 22.20 14.93 2.83
CA ILE A 57 21.30 16.09 2.77
C ILE A 57 21.25 16.70 4.17
N ALA A 58 21.93 17.82 4.36
CA ALA A 58 22.03 18.50 5.64
C ALA A 58 21.88 20.02 5.48
N GLN A 59 21.42 20.70 6.53
CA GLN A 59 21.37 22.16 6.55
C GLN A 59 22.78 22.77 6.39
N SER A 60 23.80 22.14 7.02
CA SER A 60 25.19 22.57 6.92
C SER A 60 26.14 21.44 7.27
N VAL A 61 27.34 21.47 6.64
CA VAL A 61 28.49 20.61 6.95
C VAL A 61 29.54 21.46 7.62
N GLN A 62 29.98 21.08 8.84
CA GLN A 62 30.95 21.80 9.62
C GLN A 62 32.37 21.38 9.30
N SER A 63 32.58 20.06 9.11
CA SER A 63 33.91 19.53 8.78
C SER A 63 33.82 18.18 8.08
N VAL A 64 34.78 17.93 7.20
CA VAL A 64 35.01 16.62 6.57
C VAL A 64 36.47 16.27 6.69
N THR A 65 36.80 15.11 7.25
CA THR A 65 38.21 14.62 7.26
C THR A 65 38.28 13.26 6.58
N LEU A 66 39.29 13.05 5.75
CA LEU A 66 39.63 11.78 5.13
C LEU A 66 41.00 11.33 5.64
N ASP A 67 41.11 10.16 6.24
CA ASP A 67 42.32 9.59 6.84
C ASP A 67 43.01 10.54 7.84
N GLY A 68 42.21 11.32 8.59
CA GLY A 68 42.63 12.29 9.58
C GLY A 68 42.99 13.66 9.03
N GLU A 69 43.03 13.82 7.71
CA GLU A 69 43.34 15.12 7.08
C GLU A 69 42.04 15.86 6.72
N LEU A 70 41.96 17.15 7.10
CA LEU A 70 40.83 18.01 6.75
C LEU A 70 40.78 18.21 5.24
N ILE A 71 39.66 17.88 4.61
CA ILE A 71 39.44 18.17 3.20
C ILE A 71 38.53 19.39 3.03
N ASP A 72 38.92 20.31 2.14
CA ASP A 72 38.12 21.49 1.82
C ASP A 72 37.11 21.14 0.75
N VAL A 73 35.88 20.88 1.21
CA VAL A 73 34.77 20.46 0.33
C VAL A 73 33.75 21.56 0.24
N THR A 74 33.41 21.96 -0.96
CA THR A 74 32.20 22.78 -1.18
C THR A 74 31.01 21.86 -1.16
N TYR A 75 30.36 21.71 0.03
CA TYR A 75 29.17 20.90 0.17
C TYR A 75 27.99 21.48 -0.59
N ARG A 76 27.30 20.62 -1.31
CA ARG A 76 26.04 20.92 -2.00
C ARG A 76 25.06 19.76 -1.77
N PRO A 77 23.84 20.02 -1.27
CA PRO A 77 22.85 18.96 -0.99
C PRO A 77 22.53 18.07 -2.19
N ASP A 78 22.52 18.64 -3.40
CA ASP A 78 22.26 17.95 -4.66
C ASP A 78 23.42 17.06 -5.16
N PHE A 79 24.63 17.22 -4.59
CA PHE A 79 25.83 16.48 -5.00
C PHE A 79 26.45 15.59 -3.91
N GLY A 80 26.03 15.75 -2.65
CA GLY A 80 26.71 15.12 -1.53
C GLY A 80 28.14 15.67 -1.31
N ILE A 81 29.05 14.80 -0.90
CA ILE A 81 30.46 15.11 -0.61
C ILE A 81 31.34 14.31 -1.60
N PRO A 82 32.10 14.96 -2.50
CA PRO A 82 32.98 14.27 -3.41
C PRO A 82 34.15 13.61 -2.67
N LEU A 83 34.56 12.44 -3.11
CA LEU A 83 35.70 11.66 -2.64
C LEU A 83 36.62 11.41 -3.85
N ASP A 84 37.57 12.30 -4.06
CA ASP A 84 38.44 12.29 -5.24
C ASP A 84 39.72 11.47 -4.97
N ASP A 85 40.23 10.82 -6.03
CA ASP A 85 41.53 10.14 -6.06
C ASP A 85 41.73 9.10 -4.92
N LEU A 86 40.69 8.36 -4.56
CA LEU A 86 40.80 7.29 -3.56
C LEU A 86 41.79 6.22 -4.02
N THR A 87 42.67 5.84 -3.12
CA THR A 87 43.63 4.75 -3.36
C THR A 87 43.08 3.41 -2.80
N THR A 88 43.55 2.31 -3.38
CA THR A 88 43.15 0.98 -2.88
C THR A 88 43.58 0.77 -1.42
N GLY A 89 42.69 0.25 -0.58
CA GLY A 89 42.93 -0.05 0.84
C GLY A 89 41.88 0.55 1.74
N SER A 90 42.17 0.53 3.06
CA SER A 90 41.26 1.00 4.11
C SER A 90 41.32 2.53 4.23
N HIS A 91 40.15 3.18 4.32
CA HIS A 91 39.99 4.61 4.53
C HIS A 91 39.06 4.90 5.70
N GLU A 92 39.23 6.04 6.37
CA GLU A 92 38.32 6.57 7.38
C GLU A 92 37.89 8.00 6.98
N LEU A 93 36.57 8.16 6.77
CA LEU A 93 35.94 9.45 6.54
C LEU A 93 35.16 9.87 7.79
N VAL A 94 35.35 11.11 8.27
CA VAL A 94 34.51 11.66 9.34
C VAL A 94 33.80 12.92 8.84
N VAL A 95 32.49 12.93 8.94
CA VAL A 95 31.61 14.04 8.53
C VAL A 95 30.86 14.56 9.75
N THR A 96 31.02 15.86 10.03
CA THR A 96 30.25 16.57 11.08
C THR A 96 29.26 17.50 10.39
N ALA A 97 27.96 17.30 10.66
CA ALA A 97 26.88 18.01 9.98
C ALA A 97 25.76 18.42 10.94
N THR A 98 24.93 19.36 10.51
CA THR A 98 23.65 19.69 11.13
C THR A 98 22.55 19.28 10.16
N CYS A 99 21.73 18.30 10.55
CA CYS A 99 20.60 17.79 9.78
C CYS A 99 19.27 18.39 10.26
N GLU A 100 18.24 18.29 9.46
CA GLU A 100 16.92 18.84 9.73
C GLU A 100 15.93 17.73 10.12
N TYR A 101 15.06 18.02 11.10
CA TYR A 101 13.90 17.17 11.35
C TYR A 101 12.87 17.32 10.24
N SER A 102 12.35 16.19 9.79
CA SER A 102 11.26 16.15 8.81
C SER A 102 9.89 16.35 9.46
N ARG A 103 8.94 16.82 8.65
CA ARG A 103 7.48 16.82 8.93
C ARG A 103 6.69 16.17 7.80
N THR A 104 7.40 15.65 6.81
CA THR A 104 6.83 15.01 5.61
C THR A 104 7.01 13.49 5.61
N GLY A 105 7.52 12.91 6.69
CA GLY A 105 7.72 11.46 6.85
C GLY A 105 9.05 10.93 6.35
N GLN A 106 9.90 11.74 5.70
CA GLN A 106 11.20 11.32 5.17
C GLN A 106 12.34 11.63 6.16
N GLY A 107 13.39 10.81 6.20
CA GLY A 107 14.51 11.03 7.12
C GLY A 107 14.12 10.84 8.58
N LEU A 108 14.49 11.75 9.50
CA LEU A 108 14.08 11.73 10.91
C LEU A 108 12.86 12.64 11.12
N HIS A 109 11.69 12.04 11.20
CA HIS A 109 10.42 12.74 11.40
C HIS A 109 10.24 13.14 12.88
N ARG A 110 9.73 14.35 13.11
CA ARG A 110 9.47 14.90 14.46
C ARG A 110 8.01 15.31 14.59
N PHE A 111 7.31 14.65 15.49
CA PHE A 111 5.92 14.91 15.84
C PHE A 111 5.77 15.38 17.29
N VAL A 112 4.86 16.31 17.54
CA VAL A 112 4.45 16.73 18.90
C VAL A 112 2.98 16.37 19.08
N ASP A 113 2.71 15.45 20.00
CA ASP A 113 1.34 14.99 20.25
C ASP A 113 0.49 16.13 20.86
N PRO A 114 -0.66 16.45 20.26
CA PRO A 114 -1.53 17.52 20.78
C PRO A 114 -2.22 17.19 22.11
N VAL A 115 -2.17 15.93 22.56
CA VAL A 115 -2.83 15.46 23.81
C VAL A 115 -1.88 15.55 25.00
N ASP A 116 -0.69 14.97 24.90
CA ASP A 116 0.28 14.89 25.98
C ASP A 116 1.43 15.92 25.85
N HIS A 117 1.55 16.59 24.70
CA HIS A 117 2.60 17.56 24.34
C HIS A 117 4.01 16.97 24.30
N GLU A 118 4.12 15.66 24.29
CA GLU A 118 5.39 14.94 24.16
C GLU A 118 5.88 14.87 22.72
N VAL A 119 7.18 14.65 22.57
CA VAL A 119 7.84 14.54 21.25
C VAL A 119 8.07 13.07 20.92
N TYR A 120 7.72 12.70 19.68
CA TYR A 120 7.94 11.37 19.12
C TYR A 120 8.72 11.50 17.83
N LEU A 121 9.80 10.73 17.71
CA LEU A 121 10.70 10.70 16.58
C LEU A 121 10.71 9.31 15.96
N TYR A 122 10.80 9.23 14.64
CA TYR A 122 11.07 7.99 13.90
C TYR A 122 11.77 8.29 12.59
N THR A 123 12.54 7.32 12.09
CA THR A 123 13.17 7.39 10.77
C THR A 123 12.33 6.67 9.72
N GLN A 124 12.39 7.22 8.48
CA GLN A 124 11.94 6.55 7.26
C GLN A 124 12.95 6.81 6.17
N PHE A 125 13.59 5.75 5.66
CA PHE A 125 14.73 5.87 4.77
C PHE A 125 14.53 5.28 3.38
N GLU A 126 13.53 4.44 3.19
CA GLU A 126 13.24 3.91 1.86
C GLU A 126 12.67 5.03 0.96
N THR A 127 13.22 5.18 -0.25
CA THR A 127 14.22 4.34 -0.93
C THR A 127 15.67 4.73 -0.59
N ALA A 128 16.00 6.02 -0.47
CA ALA A 128 17.37 6.53 -0.27
C ALA A 128 17.35 7.85 0.52
N ASP A 129 16.80 7.83 1.74
CA ASP A 129 16.65 8.97 2.65
C ASP A 129 17.48 8.83 3.94
N ALA A 130 18.31 7.79 4.09
CA ALA A 130 19.29 7.68 5.18
C ALA A 130 20.27 8.86 5.17
N LYS A 131 20.63 9.34 4.00
CA LYS A 131 21.43 10.55 3.76
C LYS A 131 20.88 11.84 4.37
N ARG A 132 19.60 11.89 4.80
CA ARG A 132 19.02 13.02 5.52
C ARG A 132 19.38 13.04 7.01
N VAL A 133 19.93 11.92 7.52
CA VAL A 133 20.29 11.75 8.93
C VAL A 133 21.78 11.57 9.14
N PHE A 134 22.47 10.86 8.26
CA PHE A 134 23.91 10.61 8.33
C PHE A 134 24.53 10.46 6.93
N ALA A 135 25.82 10.77 6.81
CA ALA A 135 26.53 10.58 5.55
C ALA A 135 26.69 9.09 5.23
N CYS A 136 26.25 8.64 4.06
CA CYS A 136 26.28 7.22 3.69
C CYS A 136 26.38 7.01 2.17
N PHE A 137 26.78 5.81 1.76
CA PHE A 137 26.62 5.35 0.38
C PHE A 137 25.19 4.77 0.26
N ASP A 138 24.25 5.64 -0.11
CA ASP A 138 22.81 5.38 0.03
C ASP A 138 22.25 4.59 -1.16
N GLN A 139 22.58 3.28 -1.20
CA GLN A 139 22.15 2.32 -2.22
C GLN A 139 22.03 0.91 -1.63
N PRO A 140 21.15 0.03 -2.15
CA PRO A 140 20.82 -1.22 -1.50
C PRO A 140 21.96 -2.26 -1.47
N ASP A 141 22.87 -2.27 -2.45
CA ASP A 141 23.94 -3.26 -2.57
C ASP A 141 25.25 -2.87 -1.86
N VAL A 142 25.30 -1.73 -1.20
CA VAL A 142 26.39 -1.36 -0.27
C VAL A 142 25.94 -1.64 1.17
N LYS A 143 25.78 -2.94 1.49
CA LYS A 143 25.47 -3.35 2.85
C LYS A 143 26.65 -3.10 3.78
N ALA A 144 26.35 -2.72 5.02
CA ALA A 144 27.31 -2.32 6.03
C ALA A 144 26.98 -2.85 7.43
N THR A 145 27.93 -2.69 8.35
CA THR A 145 27.68 -2.79 9.80
C THR A 145 27.58 -1.39 10.40
N TYR A 146 26.89 -1.25 11.56
CA TYR A 146 26.62 0.06 12.14
C TYR A 146 26.82 0.07 13.64
N THR A 147 27.32 1.21 14.15
CA THR A 147 27.26 1.58 15.57
C THR A 147 26.49 2.90 15.67
N LEU A 148 25.32 2.88 16.28
CA LEU A 148 24.50 4.06 16.52
C LEU A 148 24.66 4.52 17.96
N ALA A 149 24.98 5.80 18.18
CA ALA A 149 25.06 6.45 19.49
C ALA A 149 24.07 7.62 19.51
N VAL A 150 22.94 7.45 20.17
CA VAL A 150 21.84 8.43 20.21
C VAL A 150 21.83 9.11 21.56
N THR A 151 22.09 10.43 21.60
CA THR A 151 21.90 11.24 22.81
C THR A 151 20.45 11.71 22.88
N ALA A 152 19.72 11.28 23.91
CA ALA A 152 18.30 11.58 24.13
C ALA A 152 18.01 11.87 25.60
N PRO A 153 16.82 12.39 25.97
CA PRO A 153 16.36 12.41 27.36
C PRO A 153 16.46 11.03 28.00
N ALA A 154 16.95 10.97 29.24
CA ALA A 154 17.26 9.69 29.90
C ALA A 154 16.03 8.82 30.21
N ASP A 155 14.82 9.39 30.19
CA ASP A 155 13.53 8.74 30.42
C ASP A 155 12.82 8.35 29.12
N TRP A 156 13.43 8.62 27.95
CA TRP A 156 12.87 8.20 26.67
C TRP A 156 13.17 6.73 26.38
N SER A 157 12.30 6.11 25.58
CA SER A 157 12.62 4.89 24.86
C SER A 157 13.36 5.26 23.58
N VAL A 158 14.49 4.63 23.33
CA VAL A 158 15.20 4.69 22.05
C VAL A 158 15.20 3.28 21.50
N VAL A 159 14.73 3.10 20.27
CA VAL A 159 14.65 1.81 19.57
C VAL A 159 15.39 1.93 18.26
N THR A 160 16.29 0.99 18.03
CA THR A 160 17.05 0.83 16.78
C THR A 160 16.93 -0.63 16.30
N ASN A 161 17.58 -1.02 15.23
CA ASN A 161 17.58 -2.39 14.72
C ASN A 161 18.09 -3.44 15.73
N SER A 162 18.97 -3.07 16.66
CA SER A 162 19.57 -3.97 17.65
C SER A 162 19.37 -3.46 19.08
N PRO A 163 19.53 -4.31 20.11
CA PRO A 163 19.46 -3.87 21.52
C PRO A 163 20.48 -2.79 21.83
N GLN A 164 20.16 -1.91 22.82
CA GLN A 164 21.00 -0.79 23.20
C GLN A 164 21.63 -1.00 24.60
N GLU A 165 22.84 -0.42 24.75
CA GLU A 165 23.46 -0.13 26.02
C GLU A 165 23.21 1.34 26.36
N VAL A 166 22.83 1.62 27.62
CA VAL A 166 22.50 2.98 28.06
C VAL A 166 23.58 3.50 29.00
N SER A 167 24.16 4.65 28.69
CA SER A 167 25.18 5.31 29.51
C SER A 167 24.77 6.75 29.81
N PRO A 168 24.90 7.21 31.08
CA PRO A 168 24.57 8.58 31.43
C PRO A 168 25.54 9.57 30.75
N VAL A 169 25.03 10.75 30.39
CA VAL A 169 25.86 11.86 29.91
C VAL A 169 26.59 12.50 31.13
N GLU A 170 27.91 12.60 31.04
CA GLU A 170 28.70 13.22 32.12
C GLU A 170 28.29 14.68 32.33
N GLY A 171 27.91 15.02 33.56
CA GLY A 171 27.49 16.39 33.96
C GLY A 171 26.03 16.76 33.60
N ASP A 172 25.24 15.86 32.96
CA ASP A 172 23.83 16.11 32.67
C ASP A 172 22.98 14.84 32.91
N ALA A 173 22.50 14.68 34.12
CA ALA A 173 21.71 13.52 34.54
C ALA A 173 20.33 13.41 33.84
N GLY A 174 19.87 14.45 33.14
CA GLY A 174 18.64 14.45 32.35
C GLY A 174 18.80 13.79 30.98
N LYS A 175 20.02 13.41 30.60
CA LYS A 175 20.34 12.82 29.30
C LYS A 175 21.10 11.51 29.40
N ALA A 176 20.93 10.66 28.41
CA ALA A 176 21.69 9.44 28.27
C ALA A 176 22.14 9.27 26.81
N VAL A 177 23.20 8.50 26.63
CA VAL A 177 23.61 7.99 25.32
C VAL A 177 23.14 6.55 25.21
N PHE A 178 22.35 6.28 24.21
CA PHE A 178 21.86 4.94 23.84
C PHE A 178 22.72 4.44 22.68
N THR A 179 23.52 3.39 22.93
CA THR A 179 24.44 2.83 21.94
C THR A 179 23.97 1.46 21.52
N SER A 180 23.84 1.23 20.22
CA SER A 180 23.53 -0.09 19.63
C SER A 180 24.55 -0.47 18.58
N ARG A 181 24.77 -1.77 18.42
CA ARG A 181 25.63 -2.35 17.37
C ARG A 181 24.82 -3.25 16.48
N ILE A 182 24.80 -2.98 15.19
CA ILE A 182 24.32 -3.85 14.13
C ILE A 182 25.55 -4.53 13.54
N ASP A 183 25.77 -5.78 13.89
CA ASP A 183 26.97 -6.56 13.54
C ASP A 183 26.77 -7.51 12.36
N TYR A 184 25.61 -7.44 11.72
CA TYR A 184 25.27 -8.09 10.45
C TYR A 184 25.20 -7.06 9.32
N LEU A 185 25.38 -7.55 8.08
CA LEU A 185 25.33 -6.68 6.91
C LEU A 185 23.88 -6.24 6.60
N LEU A 186 23.63 -4.94 6.61
CA LEU A 186 22.32 -4.32 6.39
C LEU A 186 22.45 -3.16 5.42
N SER A 187 21.46 -3.00 4.55
CA SER A 187 21.36 -1.84 3.65
C SER A 187 20.98 -0.57 4.43
N THR A 188 21.40 0.60 3.94
CA THR A 188 21.15 1.88 4.61
C THR A 188 19.68 2.19 4.81
N TYR A 189 18.82 1.83 3.84
CA TYR A 189 17.39 2.12 3.88
C TYR A 189 16.63 1.37 5.00
N LEU A 190 17.21 0.29 5.55
CA LEU A 190 16.65 -0.54 6.62
C LEU A 190 17.10 -0.13 8.03
N VAL A 191 17.99 0.88 8.13
CA VAL A 191 18.44 1.37 9.44
C VAL A 191 17.33 2.17 10.11
N ALA A 192 17.07 1.89 11.38
CA ALA A 192 16.00 2.52 12.15
C ALA A 192 16.50 3.25 13.38
N LEU A 193 15.87 4.38 13.66
CA LEU A 193 15.93 5.11 14.92
C LEU A 193 14.55 5.65 15.27
N CYS A 194 13.96 5.14 16.36
CA CYS A 194 12.75 5.70 16.95
C CYS A 194 13.10 6.18 18.36
N ALA A 195 12.65 7.38 18.73
CA ALA A 195 12.95 7.94 20.05
C ALA A 195 11.78 8.80 20.58
N GLY A 196 11.46 8.64 21.85
CA GLY A 196 10.37 9.35 22.50
C GLY A 196 9.89 8.63 23.76
N PRO A 197 8.96 9.21 24.51
CA PRO A 197 8.40 8.56 25.68
C PRO A 197 7.30 7.55 25.31
N TYR A 198 7.61 6.61 24.42
CA TYR A 198 6.66 5.58 23.95
C TYR A 198 6.14 4.72 25.10
N HIS A 199 4.85 4.36 25.05
CA HIS A 199 4.31 3.24 25.82
C HIS A 199 4.82 1.94 25.23
N LYS A 200 5.21 0.98 26.09
CA LYS A 200 5.84 -0.29 25.69
C LYS A 200 5.13 -1.48 26.32
N VAL A 201 4.83 -2.50 25.52
CA VAL A 201 4.42 -3.84 25.99
C VAL A 201 5.40 -4.86 25.41
N THR A 202 5.74 -5.91 26.19
CA THR A 202 6.71 -6.92 25.75
C THR A 202 6.17 -8.33 25.89
N ASP A 203 6.63 -9.22 25.00
CA ASP A 203 6.37 -10.65 25.02
C ASP A 203 7.58 -11.39 24.41
N GLU A 204 7.48 -12.67 24.15
CA GLU A 204 8.47 -13.45 23.43
C GLU A 204 7.81 -14.52 22.56
N TRP A 205 8.45 -14.84 21.46
CA TRP A 205 8.14 -16.04 20.68
C TRP A 205 9.18 -17.11 20.93
N ARG A 206 8.72 -18.38 21.04
CA ARG A 206 9.56 -19.56 21.17
C ARG A 206 9.08 -20.61 20.20
N GLY A 207 9.98 -21.13 19.38
CA GLY A 207 9.65 -22.15 18.39
C GLY A 207 10.92 -22.76 17.79
N GLU A 208 10.74 -23.57 16.75
CA GLU A 208 11.82 -24.26 16.07
C GLU A 208 11.80 -23.97 14.58
N VAL A 209 12.98 -23.94 13.95
CA VAL A 209 13.11 -23.97 12.49
C VAL A 209 12.87 -25.41 12.04
N ALA A 210 11.90 -25.62 11.16
CA ALA A 210 11.59 -26.96 10.66
C ALA A 210 12.75 -27.54 9.83
N ALA A 211 12.92 -28.85 9.86
CA ALA A 211 13.98 -29.54 9.15
C ALA A 211 13.62 -29.75 7.67
N HIS A 212 14.39 -29.14 6.78
CA HIS A 212 14.33 -29.36 5.34
C HIS A 212 15.73 -29.54 4.76
N PRO A 213 15.89 -30.26 3.66
CA PRO A 213 17.23 -30.52 3.05
C PRO A 213 17.96 -29.24 2.60
N GLU A 214 17.18 -28.18 2.26
CA GLU A 214 17.69 -26.93 1.70
C GLU A 214 17.91 -25.83 2.74
N ASN A 215 17.75 -26.11 4.03
CA ASN A 215 17.85 -25.11 5.09
C ASN A 215 19.20 -24.39 5.10
N LEU A 216 19.15 -23.07 5.35
CA LEU A 216 20.30 -22.27 5.75
C LEU A 216 20.77 -22.66 7.16
N ASP A 217 19.82 -22.76 8.09
CA ASP A 217 20.07 -23.12 9.48
C ASP A 217 19.71 -24.58 9.77
N GLU A 218 20.51 -25.24 10.64
CA GLU A 218 20.08 -26.51 11.20
C GLU A 218 18.85 -26.30 12.12
N PRO A 219 17.96 -27.30 12.22
CA PRO A 219 16.84 -27.26 13.14
C PRO A 219 17.31 -26.99 14.58
N ARG A 220 16.80 -25.93 15.17
CA ARG A 220 17.14 -25.52 16.54
C ARG A 220 15.99 -24.72 17.17
N GLU A 221 15.94 -24.72 18.49
CA GLU A 221 15.07 -23.81 19.24
C GLU A 221 15.53 -22.37 19.05
N VAL A 222 14.57 -21.48 18.78
CA VAL A 222 14.77 -20.04 18.60
C VAL A 222 13.86 -19.29 19.57
N VAL A 223 14.40 -18.27 20.23
CA VAL A 223 13.67 -17.36 21.11
C VAL A 223 13.83 -15.94 20.60
N ILE A 224 12.73 -15.28 20.33
CA ILE A 224 12.71 -13.91 19.82
C ILE A 224 11.97 -13.01 20.82
N PRO A 225 12.66 -12.05 21.47
CA PRO A 225 12.01 -11.00 22.24
C PRO A 225 11.11 -10.12 21.34
N LEU A 226 9.88 -9.87 21.79
CA LEU A 226 8.89 -9.07 21.09
C LEU A 226 8.61 -7.78 21.87
N GLY A 227 8.47 -6.66 21.16
CA GLY A 227 8.07 -5.38 21.71
C GLY A 227 6.97 -4.73 20.87
N LEU A 228 5.97 -4.12 21.53
CA LEU A 228 4.98 -3.27 20.90
C LEU A 228 5.10 -1.88 21.50
N TYR A 229 5.11 -0.86 20.63
CA TYR A 229 5.27 0.53 21.08
C TYR A 229 4.22 1.41 20.40
N CYS A 230 3.64 2.34 21.16
CA CYS A 230 2.78 3.39 20.64
C CYS A 230 2.94 4.68 21.44
N ARG A 231 2.41 5.81 20.95
CA ARG A 231 2.36 7.05 21.72
C ARG A 231 1.59 6.83 23.03
N LYS A 232 1.98 7.50 24.12
CA LYS A 232 1.30 7.39 25.42
C LYS A 232 -0.20 7.68 25.33
N SER A 233 -0.60 8.63 24.47
CA SER A 233 -2.01 8.97 24.25
C SER A 233 -2.84 7.86 23.63
N LEU A 234 -2.20 6.82 23.05
CA LEU A 234 -2.84 5.64 22.43
C LEU A 234 -2.73 4.38 23.29
N ALA A 235 -2.06 4.44 24.45
CA ALA A 235 -1.74 3.26 25.27
C ALA A 235 -2.96 2.40 25.63
N ASP A 236 -4.08 3.04 25.98
CA ASP A 236 -5.32 2.35 26.37
C ASP A 236 -6.03 1.66 25.20
N HIS A 237 -5.59 1.93 23.97
CA HIS A 237 -6.16 1.38 22.72
C HIS A 237 -5.25 0.34 22.05
N LEU A 238 -4.04 0.11 22.58
CA LEU A 238 -3.12 -0.86 22.01
C LEU A 238 -3.61 -2.28 22.27
N ASP A 239 -4.07 -2.95 21.23
CA ASP A 239 -4.56 -4.34 21.25
C ASP A 239 -3.37 -5.33 21.24
N ALA A 240 -2.62 -5.34 22.35
CA ALA A 240 -1.36 -6.07 22.43
C ALA A 240 -1.54 -7.60 22.30
N ASP A 241 -2.60 -8.15 22.89
CA ASP A 241 -2.84 -9.60 22.89
C ASP A 241 -3.07 -10.13 21.46
N THR A 242 -3.89 -9.44 20.66
CA THR A 242 -4.14 -9.81 19.28
C THR A 242 -2.88 -9.65 18.43
N LEU A 243 -2.19 -8.51 18.54
CA LEU A 243 -0.97 -8.24 17.78
C LEU A 243 0.15 -9.25 18.08
N PHE A 244 0.36 -9.62 19.35
CA PHE A 244 1.33 -10.68 19.69
C PHE A 244 0.89 -12.05 19.18
N THR A 245 -0.40 -12.36 19.21
CA THR A 245 -0.92 -13.62 18.69
C THR A 245 -0.63 -13.74 17.18
N GLU A 246 -1.00 -12.72 16.40
CA GLU A 246 -0.76 -12.65 14.96
C GLU A 246 0.74 -12.71 14.63
N THR A 247 1.57 -11.97 15.37
CA THR A 247 3.04 -12.00 15.25
C THR A 247 3.61 -13.39 15.47
N LYS A 248 3.17 -14.10 16.51
CA LYS A 248 3.63 -15.46 16.82
C LYS A 248 3.20 -16.45 15.74
N GLN A 249 1.97 -16.35 15.24
CA GLN A 249 1.47 -17.17 14.14
C GLN A 249 2.30 -16.95 12.85
N GLY A 250 2.71 -15.71 12.57
CA GLY A 250 3.61 -15.40 11.47
C GLY A 250 4.98 -16.08 11.62
N PHE A 251 5.60 -15.99 12.79
CA PHE A 251 6.86 -16.67 13.06
C PHE A 251 6.73 -18.19 12.95
N ASP A 252 5.63 -18.78 13.41
CA ASP A 252 5.35 -20.21 13.23
C ASP A 252 5.33 -20.58 11.75
N PHE A 253 4.65 -19.79 10.90
CA PHE A 253 4.58 -20.05 9.47
C PHE A 253 5.94 -19.94 8.77
N TYR A 254 6.67 -18.84 9.00
CA TYR A 254 7.92 -18.58 8.28
C TYR A 254 9.04 -19.54 8.71
N HIS A 255 9.14 -19.87 9.99
CA HIS A 255 10.09 -20.88 10.47
C HIS A 255 9.75 -22.30 10.02
N GLN A 256 8.48 -22.61 9.76
CA GLN A 256 8.09 -23.90 9.18
C GLN A 256 8.45 -24.02 7.69
N ASN A 257 8.48 -22.90 6.94
CA ASN A 257 8.56 -22.96 5.48
C ASN A 257 9.89 -22.45 4.90
N PHE A 258 10.56 -21.46 5.54
CA PHE A 258 11.69 -20.75 4.93
C PHE A 258 13.06 -21.34 5.21
N GLY A 259 13.19 -22.24 6.18
CA GLY A 259 14.44 -22.93 6.45
C GLY A 259 15.60 -22.06 6.93
N ALA A 260 15.32 -20.85 7.36
CA ALA A 260 16.25 -19.89 7.94
C ALA A 260 15.66 -19.33 9.23
N ALA A 261 16.44 -19.32 10.31
CA ALA A 261 16.02 -18.67 11.56
C ALA A 261 15.94 -17.16 11.37
N TYR A 262 15.02 -16.51 12.08
CA TYR A 262 14.96 -15.04 12.16
C TYR A 262 16.33 -14.50 12.66
N PRO A 263 17.01 -13.63 11.88
CA PRO A 263 18.43 -13.36 12.16
C PRO A 263 18.70 -12.09 12.97
N PHE A 264 17.66 -11.24 13.25
CA PHE A 264 17.87 -9.88 13.77
C PHE A 264 17.73 -9.74 15.29
N GLY A 265 17.63 -10.87 16.01
CA GLY A 265 17.75 -10.95 17.47
C GLY A 265 16.52 -10.54 18.26
N LYS A 266 15.85 -9.45 17.92
CA LYS A 266 14.60 -8.96 18.53
C LYS A 266 13.61 -8.52 17.45
N TYR A 267 12.32 -8.42 17.79
CA TYR A 267 11.26 -7.96 16.88
C TYR A 267 10.41 -6.90 17.59
N ASP A 268 10.78 -5.63 17.42
CA ASP A 268 10.05 -4.48 17.95
C ASP A 268 9.13 -3.91 16.87
N GLN A 269 7.87 -3.66 17.21
CA GLN A 269 6.84 -3.11 16.36
C GLN A 269 6.40 -1.76 16.92
N LEU A 270 6.59 -0.68 16.15
CA LEU A 270 6.36 0.69 16.60
C LEU A 270 5.24 1.34 15.77
N PHE A 271 4.17 1.73 16.43
CA PHE A 271 3.09 2.50 15.82
C PHE A 271 3.42 3.99 15.92
N VAL A 272 3.81 4.59 14.79
CA VAL A 272 4.38 5.94 14.72
C VAL A 272 3.42 6.94 14.07
N PRO A 273 3.44 8.21 14.53
CA PRO A 273 2.48 9.23 14.07
C PRO A 273 2.83 9.77 12.68
N GLU A 274 1.79 10.14 11.91
CA GLU A 274 1.93 10.80 10.60
C GLU A 274 2.73 9.99 9.57
N PHE A 275 2.72 8.66 9.66
CA PHE A 275 3.43 7.79 8.75
C PHE A 275 2.77 7.76 7.36
N ASN A 276 3.56 7.88 6.29
CA ASN A 276 3.03 8.01 4.93
C ASN A 276 2.58 6.67 4.34
N ALA A 277 3.33 5.61 4.59
CA ALA A 277 3.03 4.26 4.13
C ALA A 277 2.12 3.50 5.11
N GLY A 278 1.83 2.25 4.85
CA GLY A 278 1.19 1.33 5.79
C GLY A 278 2.12 0.97 6.92
N ALA A 279 3.31 0.51 6.56
CA ALA A 279 4.38 0.12 7.46
C ALA A 279 5.75 0.19 6.75
N MET A 280 6.82 -0.23 7.42
CA MET A 280 8.18 -0.33 6.91
C MET A 280 8.95 -1.43 7.65
N GLU A 281 9.62 -2.26 6.89
CA GLU A 281 10.32 -3.48 7.30
C GLU A 281 11.68 -3.25 7.97
N ASN A 282 11.96 -2.13 8.61
CA ASN A 282 13.28 -1.93 9.25
C ASN A 282 13.67 -3.14 10.11
N ALA A 283 14.77 -3.81 9.80
CA ALA A 283 15.20 -5.06 10.43
C ALA A 283 15.17 -4.98 11.98
N GLY A 284 14.32 -5.75 12.61
CA GLY A 284 14.17 -5.79 14.08
C GLY A 284 13.50 -4.58 14.74
N ALA A 285 13.04 -3.58 13.96
CA ALA A 285 12.42 -2.35 14.48
C ALA A 285 11.37 -1.81 13.48
N ILE A 286 10.35 -2.62 13.22
CA ILE A 286 9.32 -2.40 12.23
C ILE A 286 8.46 -1.19 12.62
N THR A 287 8.21 -0.28 11.70
CA THR A 287 7.34 0.87 11.92
C THR A 287 6.02 0.73 11.18
N TYR A 288 4.92 1.05 11.86
CA TYR A 288 3.56 1.04 11.34
C TYR A 288 2.93 2.42 11.53
N ARG A 289 1.99 2.79 10.65
CA ARG A 289 1.14 3.94 10.92
C ARG A 289 0.33 3.75 12.20
N ASP A 290 0.24 4.75 13.04
CA ASP A 290 -0.46 4.63 14.32
C ASP A 290 -2.00 4.58 14.20
N GLU A 291 -2.56 4.80 13.01
CA GLU A 291 -3.95 4.52 12.71
C GLU A 291 -4.32 3.03 12.84
N TYR A 292 -3.35 2.10 12.86
CA TYR A 292 -3.57 0.69 13.20
C TYR A 292 -3.78 0.42 14.71
N VAL A 293 -3.53 1.38 15.56
CA VAL A 293 -4.01 1.38 16.95
C VAL A 293 -5.43 1.94 16.95
N PHE A 294 -6.39 1.06 16.83
CA PHE A 294 -7.80 1.43 16.62
C PHE A 294 -8.40 2.08 17.87
N THR A 295 -8.71 3.37 17.79
CA THR A 295 -9.35 4.15 18.86
C THR A 295 -10.88 4.15 18.79
N SER A 296 -11.46 3.47 17.80
CA SER A 296 -12.88 3.36 17.52
C SER A 296 -13.25 1.94 17.10
N LYS A 297 -14.53 1.65 16.98
CA LYS A 297 -15.00 0.35 16.47
C LYS A 297 -14.71 0.27 14.96
N HIS A 298 -14.04 -0.80 14.56
CA HIS A 298 -13.78 -1.16 13.18
C HIS A 298 -14.49 -2.46 12.79
N THR A 299 -14.69 -2.68 11.49
CA THR A 299 -15.15 -3.96 10.96
C THR A 299 -14.04 -5.00 10.98
N ARG A 300 -14.38 -6.29 10.94
CA ARG A 300 -13.41 -7.40 10.83
C ARG A 300 -12.37 -7.17 9.72
N HIS A 301 -12.78 -6.58 8.60
CA HIS A 301 -11.86 -6.25 7.50
C HIS A 301 -10.67 -5.38 7.92
N SER A 302 -10.88 -4.41 8.82
CA SER A 302 -9.78 -3.55 9.29
C SER A 302 -8.75 -4.33 10.12
N TYR A 303 -9.22 -5.28 10.95
CA TYR A 303 -8.33 -6.16 11.72
C TYR A 303 -7.61 -7.16 10.82
N GLU A 304 -8.30 -7.75 9.85
CA GLU A 304 -7.73 -8.61 8.82
C GLU A 304 -6.63 -7.89 8.04
N ARG A 305 -6.87 -6.62 7.63
CA ARG A 305 -5.88 -5.80 6.93
C ARG A 305 -4.67 -5.48 7.80
N ARG A 306 -4.86 -5.19 9.09
CA ARG A 306 -3.77 -4.99 10.05
C ARG A 306 -2.93 -6.26 10.21
N CYS A 307 -3.56 -7.41 10.38
CA CYS A 307 -2.89 -8.70 10.44
C CYS A 307 -2.07 -8.98 9.18
N GLU A 308 -2.65 -8.76 8.00
CA GLU A 308 -1.95 -8.91 6.72
C GLU A 308 -0.70 -8.01 6.67
N THR A 309 -0.81 -6.74 7.09
CA THR A 309 0.34 -5.82 7.15
C THR A 309 1.42 -6.33 8.12
N VAL A 310 1.06 -6.82 9.32
CA VAL A 310 2.02 -7.40 10.27
C VAL A 310 2.78 -8.58 9.65
N LEU A 311 2.09 -9.44 8.91
CA LEU A 311 2.70 -10.60 8.25
C LEU A 311 3.51 -10.21 7.01
N HIS A 312 3.15 -9.13 6.32
CA HIS A 312 3.89 -8.56 5.20
C HIS A 312 5.26 -8.04 5.64
N GLU A 313 5.28 -7.19 6.67
CA GLU A 313 6.55 -6.68 7.22
C GLU A 313 7.41 -7.80 7.81
N MET A 314 6.79 -8.84 8.34
CA MET A 314 7.53 -9.99 8.82
C MET A 314 8.15 -10.82 7.69
N ALA A 315 7.48 -10.96 6.54
CA ALA A 315 8.02 -11.67 5.39
C ALA A 315 9.29 -10.99 4.84
N HIS A 316 9.33 -9.66 4.89
CA HIS A 316 10.50 -8.87 4.51
C HIS A 316 11.75 -9.19 5.30
N MET A 317 11.64 -9.69 6.54
CA MET A 317 12.81 -10.11 7.33
C MET A 317 13.67 -11.15 6.59
N TRP A 318 13.08 -11.89 5.67
CA TRP A 318 13.79 -12.84 4.79
C TRP A 318 13.94 -12.28 3.37
N PHE A 319 12.84 -11.77 2.76
CA PHE A 319 12.86 -11.12 1.44
C PHE A 319 12.91 -9.59 1.60
N GLY A 320 14.07 -9.01 1.45
CA GLY A 320 14.37 -7.59 1.64
C GLY A 320 15.54 -7.39 2.61
N ASP A 321 15.47 -7.98 3.80
CA ASP A 321 16.45 -7.74 4.86
C ASP A 321 17.59 -8.76 4.83
N LEU A 322 17.28 -10.07 4.97
CA LEU A 322 18.28 -11.13 4.90
C LEU A 322 18.89 -11.19 3.50
N VAL A 323 18.06 -11.20 2.47
CA VAL A 323 18.45 -11.14 1.06
C VAL A 323 17.82 -9.90 0.43
N THR A 324 18.63 -8.93 0.02
CA THR A 324 18.21 -7.66 -0.53
C THR A 324 18.44 -7.62 -2.03
N MET A 325 17.58 -6.94 -2.80
CA MET A 325 17.81 -6.70 -4.21
C MET A 325 19.15 -5.97 -4.46
N THR A 326 19.76 -6.20 -5.61
CA THR A 326 21.00 -5.52 -6.02
C THR A 326 20.74 -4.06 -6.39
N TRP A 327 19.61 -3.81 -7.07
CA TRP A 327 19.13 -2.49 -7.42
C TRP A 327 17.59 -2.48 -7.43
N TRP A 328 17.00 -1.34 -7.47
CA TRP A 328 15.57 -1.07 -7.35
C TRP A 328 14.71 -1.57 -8.53
N ASP A 329 15.31 -2.05 -9.64
CA ASP A 329 14.56 -2.76 -10.70
C ASP A 329 13.97 -4.09 -10.22
N ASP A 330 14.53 -4.68 -9.17
CA ASP A 330 13.98 -5.85 -8.47
C ASP A 330 13.24 -5.51 -7.15
N LEU A 331 12.83 -4.24 -6.92
CA LEU A 331 11.98 -3.83 -5.79
C LEU A 331 10.71 -4.71 -5.69
N TRP A 332 10.09 -4.98 -6.84
CA TRP A 332 8.91 -5.81 -6.93
C TRP A 332 9.11 -7.20 -6.30
N LEU A 333 10.32 -7.75 -6.35
CA LEU A 333 10.63 -9.06 -5.79
C LEU A 333 10.41 -9.06 -4.27
N ASN A 334 10.89 -8.03 -3.57
CA ASN A 334 10.68 -7.89 -2.13
C ASN A 334 9.19 -7.71 -1.85
N GLU A 335 8.54 -6.75 -2.49
CA GLU A 335 7.17 -6.34 -2.23
C GLU A 335 6.11 -7.37 -2.65
N SER A 336 6.25 -7.91 -3.85
CA SER A 336 5.36 -8.97 -4.33
C SER A 336 5.48 -10.23 -3.50
N PHE A 337 6.72 -10.59 -3.10
CA PHE A 337 6.93 -11.79 -2.30
C PHE A 337 6.38 -11.62 -0.88
N ALA A 338 6.58 -10.46 -0.26
CA ALA A 338 6.02 -10.15 1.06
C ALA A 338 4.48 -10.14 1.01
N THR A 339 3.89 -9.55 -0.03
CA THR A 339 2.43 -9.57 -0.23
C THR A 339 1.90 -10.99 -0.45
N TRP A 340 2.56 -11.81 -1.28
CA TRP A 340 2.18 -13.21 -1.46
C TRP A 340 2.35 -14.00 -0.15
N GLY A 341 3.49 -13.83 0.53
CA GLY A 341 3.85 -14.56 1.75
C GLY A 341 2.92 -14.23 2.91
N SER A 342 2.53 -12.95 3.07
CA SER A 342 1.57 -12.53 4.11
C SER A 342 0.20 -13.19 3.92
N VAL A 343 -0.33 -13.22 2.69
CA VAL A 343 -1.64 -13.83 2.42
C VAL A 343 -1.62 -15.34 2.63
N VAL A 344 -0.53 -16.03 2.23
CA VAL A 344 -0.38 -17.47 2.52
C VAL A 344 -0.32 -17.71 4.02
N ALA A 345 0.52 -16.97 4.75
CA ALA A 345 0.66 -17.09 6.20
C ALA A 345 -0.67 -16.79 6.91
N GLN A 346 -1.35 -15.72 6.52
CA GLN A 346 -2.63 -15.31 7.09
C GLN A 346 -3.70 -16.40 6.91
N SER A 347 -3.83 -16.93 5.68
CA SER A 347 -4.85 -17.93 5.37
C SER A 347 -4.60 -19.30 6.04
N GLU A 348 -3.33 -19.65 6.32
CA GLU A 348 -2.98 -20.97 6.86
C GLU A 348 -2.82 -20.98 8.38
N MET A 349 -2.47 -19.86 9.03
CA MET A 349 -2.07 -19.84 10.44
C MET A 349 -2.93 -18.97 11.34
N THR A 350 -3.79 -18.10 10.77
CA THR A 350 -4.59 -17.15 11.53
C THR A 350 -6.10 -17.48 11.44
N GLU A 351 -6.90 -16.71 12.15
CA GLU A 351 -8.37 -16.79 12.05
C GLU A 351 -8.96 -16.29 10.72
N TYR A 352 -8.12 -15.70 9.85
CA TYR A 352 -8.52 -15.13 8.55
C TYR A 352 -8.28 -16.13 7.41
N ASP A 353 -8.91 -17.30 7.49
CA ASP A 353 -8.78 -18.39 6.52
C ASP A 353 -9.30 -18.04 5.11
N THR A 354 -10.06 -16.93 4.98
CA THR A 354 -10.53 -16.37 3.71
C THR A 354 -9.64 -15.24 3.16
N ALA A 355 -8.39 -15.11 3.60
CA ALA A 355 -7.48 -14.03 3.18
C ALA A 355 -7.32 -13.91 1.64
N TRP A 356 -7.40 -15.02 0.89
CA TRP A 356 -7.40 -14.98 -0.57
C TRP A 356 -8.63 -14.30 -1.18
N VAL A 357 -9.76 -14.24 -0.47
CA VAL A 357 -10.94 -13.45 -0.87
C VAL A 357 -10.61 -11.97 -0.78
N THR A 358 -10.02 -11.54 0.34
CA THR A 358 -9.59 -10.14 0.51
C THR A 358 -8.52 -9.76 -0.50
N PHE A 359 -7.53 -10.62 -0.76
CA PHE A 359 -6.54 -10.41 -1.82
C PHE A 359 -7.19 -10.18 -3.18
N ALA A 360 -8.15 -11.03 -3.58
CA ALA A 360 -8.81 -10.93 -4.88
C ALA A 360 -9.61 -9.63 -5.06
N ASN A 361 -10.27 -9.13 -4.00
CA ASN A 361 -11.14 -7.96 -4.12
C ASN A 361 -10.51 -6.62 -3.69
N VAL A 362 -9.39 -6.64 -2.97
CA VAL A 362 -8.66 -5.44 -2.54
C VAL A 362 -7.37 -5.28 -3.32
N GLU A 363 -6.42 -6.22 -3.17
CA GLU A 363 -5.09 -6.12 -3.77
C GLU A 363 -5.14 -6.27 -5.29
N LYS A 364 -5.75 -7.32 -5.81
CA LYS A 364 -5.89 -7.48 -7.27
C LYS A 364 -6.75 -6.39 -7.90
N ALA A 365 -7.77 -5.89 -7.20
CA ALA A 365 -8.55 -4.76 -7.70
C ALA A 365 -7.69 -3.51 -7.85
N TRP A 366 -6.78 -3.25 -6.91
CA TRP A 366 -5.80 -2.17 -7.02
C TRP A 366 -4.86 -2.38 -8.21
N ALA A 367 -4.33 -3.60 -8.39
CA ALA A 367 -3.53 -3.95 -9.56
C ALA A 367 -4.29 -3.73 -10.88
N TYR A 368 -5.55 -4.17 -10.96
CA TYR A 368 -6.39 -3.97 -12.15
C TYR A 368 -6.64 -2.50 -12.45
N ASP A 369 -6.79 -1.65 -11.42
CA ASP A 369 -6.95 -0.22 -11.60
C ASP A 369 -5.71 0.43 -12.20
N GLN A 370 -4.51 0.05 -11.73
CA GLN A 370 -3.22 0.57 -12.21
C GLN A 370 -2.85 0.02 -13.60
N ASP A 371 -2.99 -1.28 -13.81
CA ASP A 371 -2.58 -1.95 -15.05
C ASP A 371 -3.46 -1.62 -16.28
N GLN A 372 -4.60 -0.96 -16.06
CA GLN A 372 -5.46 -0.40 -17.11
C GLN A 372 -5.18 1.08 -17.41
N LEU A 373 -4.22 1.70 -16.77
CA LEU A 373 -3.84 3.09 -17.02
C LEU A 373 -2.88 3.21 -18.20
N PRO A 374 -2.81 4.39 -18.84
CA PRO A 374 -1.82 4.65 -19.89
C PRO A 374 -0.37 4.56 -19.39
N SER A 375 -0.18 4.69 -18.10
CA SER A 375 1.11 4.63 -17.39
C SER A 375 1.49 3.22 -16.93
N THR A 376 0.74 2.17 -17.35
CA THR A 376 1.10 0.81 -16.98
C THR A 376 2.52 0.46 -17.39
N HIS A 377 3.18 -0.34 -16.57
CA HIS A 377 4.56 -0.76 -16.76
C HIS A 377 4.71 -2.27 -16.50
N PRO A 378 5.78 -2.91 -16.96
CA PRO A 378 6.09 -4.28 -16.58
C PRO A 378 6.31 -4.40 -15.07
N VAL A 379 6.07 -5.59 -14.50
CA VAL A 379 6.36 -5.85 -13.08
C VAL A 379 7.84 -5.61 -12.78
N ALA A 380 8.75 -6.19 -13.60
CA ALA A 380 10.17 -5.83 -13.60
C ALA A 380 10.37 -4.55 -14.43
N SER A 381 10.28 -3.40 -13.76
CA SER A 381 10.41 -2.09 -14.40
C SER A 381 11.86 -1.67 -14.58
N ASP A 382 12.15 -0.82 -15.56
CA ASP A 382 13.49 -0.24 -15.76
C ASP A 382 13.68 0.97 -14.81
N ALA A 383 14.06 0.68 -13.58
CA ALA A 383 14.35 1.68 -12.55
C ALA A 383 15.74 2.31 -12.77
N HIS A 384 15.85 3.25 -13.69
CA HIS A 384 17.14 3.83 -14.05
C HIS A 384 17.67 4.85 -13.03
N ASP A 385 16.80 5.40 -12.17
CA ASP A 385 17.12 6.31 -11.06
C ASP A 385 16.09 6.23 -9.94
N ILE A 386 16.38 6.86 -8.79
CA ILE A 386 15.51 6.84 -7.60
C ILE A 386 14.15 7.49 -7.86
N GLU A 387 14.10 8.59 -8.63
CA GLU A 387 12.83 9.27 -8.93
C GLU A 387 11.87 8.35 -9.71
N THR A 388 12.40 7.54 -10.63
CA THR A 388 11.63 6.51 -11.34
C THR A 388 11.14 5.41 -10.40
N VAL A 389 11.98 4.97 -9.45
CA VAL A 389 11.61 3.97 -8.45
C VAL A 389 10.43 4.43 -7.60
N GLU A 390 10.48 5.67 -7.09
CA GLU A 390 9.41 6.23 -6.24
C GLU A 390 8.04 6.22 -6.91
N GLN A 391 7.98 6.23 -8.24
CA GLN A 391 6.74 6.15 -9.01
C GLN A 391 6.21 4.72 -9.18
N ASN A 392 7.00 3.71 -8.84
CA ASN A 392 6.68 2.29 -9.03
C ASN A 392 6.16 1.60 -7.76
N PHE A 393 5.95 2.32 -6.66
CA PHE A 393 5.24 1.82 -5.49
C PHE A 393 3.73 1.77 -5.75
N ASP A 394 3.30 0.84 -6.56
CA ASP A 394 1.93 0.74 -7.03
C ASP A 394 1.37 -0.69 -7.04
N GLY A 395 0.10 -0.84 -7.42
CA GLY A 395 -0.55 -2.14 -7.48
C GLY A 395 0.08 -3.15 -8.43
N ILE A 396 0.92 -2.71 -9.39
CA ILE A 396 1.67 -3.60 -10.28
C ILE A 396 2.82 -4.25 -9.50
N THR A 397 3.63 -3.46 -8.82
CA THR A 397 4.75 -3.93 -8.02
C THR A 397 4.30 -4.83 -6.86
N TYR A 398 3.22 -4.49 -6.15
CA TYR A 398 2.73 -5.26 -5.00
C TYR A 398 1.82 -6.42 -5.40
N ALA A 399 0.68 -6.11 -5.99
CA ALA A 399 -0.43 -7.04 -6.09
C ALA A 399 -0.45 -7.86 -7.40
N LYS A 400 -0.10 -7.27 -8.57
CA LYS A 400 0.09 -8.04 -9.81
C LYS A 400 1.22 -9.04 -9.63
N GLY A 401 2.37 -8.60 -9.10
CA GLY A 401 3.50 -9.48 -8.85
C GLY A 401 3.17 -10.62 -7.87
N ALA A 402 2.47 -10.33 -6.75
CA ALA A 402 2.02 -11.36 -5.82
C ALA A 402 1.04 -12.37 -6.46
N SER A 403 0.13 -11.90 -7.31
CA SER A 403 -0.77 -12.78 -8.07
C SER A 403 -0.02 -13.68 -9.05
N ILE A 404 1.04 -13.16 -9.67
CA ILE A 404 1.90 -13.94 -10.57
C ILE A 404 2.74 -14.97 -9.78
N LEU A 405 3.20 -14.63 -8.57
CA LEU A 405 3.87 -15.60 -7.67
C LEU A 405 2.92 -16.71 -7.22
N LYS A 406 1.64 -16.40 -6.93
CA LYS A 406 0.60 -17.41 -6.67
C LYS A 406 0.46 -18.38 -7.84
N GLN A 407 0.41 -17.87 -9.07
CA GLN A 407 0.36 -18.69 -10.26
C GLN A 407 1.63 -19.55 -10.43
N LEU A 408 2.81 -18.98 -10.20
CA LEU A 408 4.08 -19.72 -10.29
C LEU A 408 4.11 -20.86 -9.28
N GLN A 409 3.66 -20.62 -8.04
CA GLN A 409 3.51 -21.67 -7.04
C GLN A 409 2.54 -22.77 -7.50
N ALA A 410 1.39 -22.40 -8.09
CA ALA A 410 0.43 -23.36 -8.62
C ALA A 410 1.02 -24.16 -9.80
N TYR A 411 1.88 -23.55 -10.61
CA TYR A 411 2.55 -24.18 -11.76
C TYR A 411 3.65 -25.15 -11.35
N VAL A 412 4.55 -24.76 -10.43
CA VAL A 412 5.69 -25.62 -10.00
C VAL A 412 5.31 -26.60 -8.91
N GLY A 413 4.28 -26.32 -8.12
CA GLY A 413 3.85 -27.05 -6.93
C GLY A 413 4.43 -26.45 -5.65
N ARG A 414 3.64 -26.50 -4.55
CA ARG A 414 3.97 -25.87 -3.28
C ARG A 414 5.33 -26.31 -2.72
N ASP A 415 5.58 -27.61 -2.65
CA ASP A 415 6.80 -28.15 -2.04
C ASP A 415 8.06 -27.71 -2.80
N ALA A 416 8.00 -27.74 -4.14
CA ALA A 416 9.10 -27.29 -4.99
C ALA A 416 9.31 -25.78 -4.89
N PHE A 417 8.22 -24.99 -4.77
CA PHE A 417 8.31 -23.56 -4.57
C PHE A 417 9.06 -23.20 -3.29
N PHE A 418 8.64 -23.75 -2.15
CA PHE A 418 9.33 -23.49 -0.88
C PHE A 418 10.74 -24.07 -0.84
N ALA A 419 11.01 -25.20 -1.50
CA ALA A 419 12.38 -25.72 -1.63
C ALA A 419 13.30 -24.75 -2.41
N GLY A 420 12.81 -24.14 -3.49
CA GLY A 420 13.52 -23.09 -4.22
C GLY A 420 13.76 -21.84 -3.37
N VAL A 421 12.77 -21.41 -2.60
CA VAL A 421 12.88 -20.27 -1.66
C VAL A 421 13.97 -20.54 -0.61
N ARG A 422 13.99 -21.71 0.00
CA ARG A 422 15.04 -22.09 0.98
C ARG A 422 16.44 -22.07 0.37
N ARG A 423 16.60 -22.59 -0.86
CA ARG A 423 17.89 -22.54 -1.58
C ARG A 423 18.33 -21.11 -1.86
N HIS A 424 17.41 -20.24 -2.24
CA HIS A 424 17.68 -18.83 -2.47
C HIS A 424 18.23 -18.16 -1.20
N PHE A 425 17.57 -18.35 -0.05
CA PHE A 425 18.08 -17.85 1.24
C PHE A 425 19.44 -18.43 1.61
N ALA A 426 19.63 -19.74 1.48
CA ALA A 426 20.89 -20.40 1.81
C ALA A 426 22.06 -19.88 0.96
N SER A 427 21.80 -19.49 -0.29
CA SER A 427 22.83 -19.02 -1.21
C SER A 427 23.18 -17.54 -1.07
N HIS A 428 22.25 -16.70 -0.57
CA HIS A 428 22.36 -15.23 -0.62
C HIS A 428 22.21 -14.53 0.74
N ALA A 429 22.15 -15.29 1.86
CA ALA A 429 21.97 -14.75 3.20
C ALA A 429 22.94 -13.60 3.50
N PHE A 430 22.41 -12.47 4.03
CA PHE A 430 23.10 -11.20 4.30
C PHE A 430 23.77 -10.55 3.08
N GLY A 431 23.45 -11.05 1.88
CA GLY A 431 23.94 -10.52 0.61
C GLY A 431 22.82 -9.85 -0.20
N ASN A 432 23.14 -9.68 -1.49
CA ASN A 432 22.21 -9.17 -2.49
C ASN A 432 21.93 -10.26 -3.54
N ALA A 433 20.75 -10.26 -4.11
CA ALA A 433 20.34 -11.17 -5.17
C ALA A 433 19.45 -10.45 -6.18
N THR A 434 19.27 -11.12 -7.33
CA THR A 434 18.36 -10.71 -8.39
C THR A 434 17.20 -11.68 -8.49
N PHE A 435 16.17 -11.31 -9.25
CA PHE A 435 15.08 -12.25 -9.55
C PHE A 435 15.58 -13.50 -10.31
N ASP A 436 16.55 -13.35 -11.20
CA ASP A 436 17.11 -14.50 -11.94
C ASP A 436 17.72 -15.55 -10.99
N ASP A 437 18.29 -15.13 -9.86
CA ASP A 437 18.80 -16.05 -8.82
C ASP A 437 17.67 -16.86 -8.18
N LEU A 438 16.54 -16.22 -7.84
CA LEU A 438 15.36 -16.92 -7.33
C LEU A 438 14.75 -17.86 -8.37
N LEU A 439 14.58 -17.38 -9.60
CA LEU A 439 14.01 -18.20 -10.69
C LEU A 439 14.87 -19.44 -10.97
N GLY A 440 16.20 -19.29 -10.94
CA GLY A 440 17.15 -20.39 -11.05
C GLY A 440 16.96 -21.42 -9.93
N ALA A 441 16.84 -20.98 -8.69
CA ALA A 441 16.59 -21.84 -7.53
C ALA A 441 15.25 -22.60 -7.62
N LEU A 442 14.18 -21.92 -8.11
CA LEU A 442 12.86 -22.53 -8.35
C LEU A 442 12.90 -23.56 -9.50
N ALA A 443 13.61 -23.27 -10.58
CA ALA A 443 13.79 -24.19 -11.70
C ALA A 443 14.52 -25.45 -11.27
N GLU A 444 15.60 -25.31 -10.48
CA GLU A 444 16.34 -26.44 -9.93
C GLU A 444 15.49 -27.28 -8.98
N ALA A 445 14.74 -26.66 -8.09
CA ALA A 445 13.90 -27.36 -7.11
C ALA A 445 12.73 -28.10 -7.77
N SER A 446 12.11 -27.51 -8.80
CA SER A 446 10.95 -28.09 -9.49
C SER A 446 11.32 -29.05 -10.63
N GLY A 447 12.55 -28.98 -11.12
CA GLY A 447 12.98 -29.70 -12.33
C GLY A 447 12.29 -29.21 -13.62
N LYS A 448 11.67 -28.01 -13.61
CA LYS A 448 10.97 -27.41 -14.74
C LYS A 448 11.80 -26.32 -15.39
N ASP A 449 11.67 -26.15 -16.71
CA ASP A 449 12.17 -24.98 -17.41
C ASP A 449 11.27 -23.78 -17.12
N LEU A 450 11.82 -22.76 -16.47
CA LEU A 450 11.14 -21.51 -16.12
C LEU A 450 11.72 -20.30 -16.91
N SER A 451 12.62 -20.52 -17.85
CA SER A 451 13.29 -19.45 -18.60
C SER A 451 12.31 -18.53 -19.37
N TRP A 452 11.19 -19.10 -19.86
CA TRP A 452 10.14 -18.37 -20.56
C TRP A 452 9.25 -17.54 -19.65
N TRP A 453 9.18 -17.87 -18.35
CA TRP A 453 8.19 -17.31 -17.43
C TRP A 453 8.41 -15.83 -17.20
N ALA A 454 9.65 -15.41 -16.94
CA ALA A 454 10.01 -14.01 -16.73
C ALA A 454 9.69 -13.15 -17.97
N ASP A 455 9.97 -13.66 -19.17
CA ASP A 455 9.71 -12.93 -20.40
C ASP A 455 8.22 -12.69 -20.65
N GLN A 456 7.37 -13.65 -20.28
CA GLN A 456 5.92 -13.52 -20.44
C GLN A 456 5.28 -12.67 -19.35
N TRP A 457 5.68 -12.83 -18.10
CA TRP A 457 4.94 -12.29 -16.97
C TRP A 457 5.55 -11.02 -16.37
N LEU A 458 6.87 -10.88 -16.38
CA LEU A 458 7.53 -9.76 -15.74
C LEU A 458 7.90 -8.62 -16.68
N LYS A 459 8.18 -8.95 -17.96
CA LYS A 459 8.67 -7.96 -18.95
C LYS A 459 7.58 -7.41 -19.86
N THR A 460 6.33 -7.78 -19.62
CA THR A 460 5.17 -7.38 -20.44
C THR A 460 4.12 -6.68 -19.58
N THR A 461 3.33 -5.81 -20.21
CA THR A 461 2.29 -4.99 -19.57
C THR A 461 0.89 -5.56 -19.76
N GLY A 462 -0.07 -5.05 -19.00
CA GLY A 462 -1.48 -5.33 -19.16
C GLY A 462 -1.92 -6.74 -18.75
N MET A 463 -3.17 -7.05 -19.06
CA MET A 463 -3.85 -8.30 -18.70
C MET A 463 -4.39 -9.00 -19.91
N ASN A 464 -4.32 -10.35 -19.91
CA ASN A 464 -5.09 -11.16 -20.84
C ASN A 464 -6.55 -11.23 -20.41
N GLU A 465 -7.46 -11.22 -21.36
CA GLU A 465 -8.89 -11.52 -21.12
C GLU A 465 -9.11 -13.03 -21.26
N LEU A 466 -9.74 -13.66 -20.27
CA LEU A 466 -10.12 -15.06 -20.30
C LEU A 466 -11.63 -15.19 -20.27
N SER A 467 -12.20 -15.96 -21.17
CA SER A 467 -13.64 -16.21 -21.29
C SER A 467 -13.96 -17.65 -21.72
N ALA A 468 -15.19 -18.09 -21.42
CA ALA A 468 -15.67 -19.37 -21.91
C ALA A 468 -16.21 -19.24 -23.36
N ASP A 469 -15.82 -20.19 -24.22
CA ASP A 469 -16.33 -20.33 -25.60
C ASP A 469 -16.98 -21.72 -25.75
N VAL A 470 -18.31 -21.74 -25.70
CA VAL A 470 -19.07 -22.97 -25.53
C VAL A 470 -20.17 -23.14 -26.60
N GLU A 471 -20.44 -24.37 -26.95
CA GLU A 471 -21.59 -24.75 -27.78
C GLU A 471 -22.40 -25.84 -27.03
N VAL A 472 -23.73 -25.78 -27.15
CA VAL A 472 -24.64 -26.73 -26.51
C VAL A 472 -25.60 -27.30 -27.55
N ASP A 473 -26.01 -28.56 -27.37
CA ASP A 473 -27.03 -29.22 -28.21
C ASP A 473 -28.47 -28.88 -27.73
N GLU A 474 -29.45 -29.39 -28.47
CA GLU A 474 -30.87 -29.22 -28.17
C GLU A 474 -31.29 -29.81 -26.79
N SER A 475 -30.49 -30.73 -26.23
CA SER A 475 -30.72 -31.32 -24.91
C SER A 475 -30.06 -30.53 -23.79
N GLY A 476 -29.39 -29.39 -24.09
CA GLY A 476 -28.71 -28.56 -23.12
C GLY A 476 -27.39 -29.18 -22.65
N ARG A 477 -26.68 -29.94 -23.49
CA ARG A 477 -25.36 -30.49 -23.17
C ARG A 477 -24.27 -29.84 -24.01
N TYR A 478 -23.10 -29.63 -23.39
CA TYR A 478 -21.94 -29.10 -24.10
C TYR A 478 -21.52 -30.04 -25.25
N THR A 479 -21.49 -29.54 -26.49
CA THR A 479 -20.91 -30.19 -27.65
C THR A 479 -19.48 -29.74 -27.91
N ARG A 480 -19.15 -28.51 -27.47
CA ARG A 480 -17.82 -27.93 -27.47
C ARG A 480 -17.63 -27.08 -26.20
N PHE A 481 -16.47 -27.17 -25.60
CA PHE A 481 -16.06 -26.30 -24.50
C PHE A 481 -14.61 -25.91 -24.71
N ALA A 482 -14.31 -24.61 -24.71
CA ALA A 482 -12.96 -24.07 -24.77
C ALA A 482 -12.85 -22.83 -23.90
N VAL A 483 -11.63 -22.52 -23.44
CA VAL A 483 -11.26 -21.23 -22.86
C VAL A 483 -10.63 -20.39 -23.97
N ALA A 484 -11.21 -19.23 -24.21
CA ALA A 484 -10.65 -18.21 -25.10
C ALA A 484 -9.74 -17.29 -24.33
N GLN A 485 -8.57 -16.97 -24.92
CA GLN A 485 -7.63 -16.00 -24.38
C GLN A 485 -7.49 -14.83 -25.36
N GLY A 486 -7.82 -13.61 -24.90
CA GLY A 486 -7.50 -12.36 -25.58
C GLY A 486 -6.06 -11.92 -25.34
N GLY A 487 -5.49 -11.15 -26.25
CA GLY A 487 -4.15 -10.58 -26.09
C GLY A 487 -4.08 -9.56 -24.95
N ALA A 488 -2.91 -9.43 -24.32
CA ALA A 488 -2.71 -8.53 -23.19
C ALA A 488 -2.98 -7.06 -23.56
N THR A 489 -3.75 -6.36 -22.72
CA THR A 489 -4.14 -4.96 -22.92
C THR A 489 -4.17 -4.22 -21.56
N PRO A 490 -3.62 -2.99 -21.47
CA PRO A 490 -2.76 -2.29 -22.45
C PRO A 490 -1.42 -3.00 -22.62
N GLY A 491 -0.99 -3.25 -23.86
CA GLY A 491 0.24 -4.00 -24.15
C GLY A 491 0.40 -4.29 -25.65
N ALA A 492 1.32 -5.18 -25.99
CA ALA A 492 1.57 -5.56 -27.36
C ALA A 492 0.60 -6.64 -27.88
N GLY A 493 -0.35 -7.09 -27.06
CA GLY A 493 -1.34 -8.09 -27.45
C GLY A 493 -0.82 -9.53 -27.37
N GLU A 494 0.22 -9.78 -26.58
CA GLU A 494 0.81 -11.10 -26.37
C GLU A 494 -0.15 -12.05 -25.65
N LEU A 495 -0.11 -13.31 -26.01
CA LEU A 495 -0.72 -14.41 -25.25
C LEU A 495 0.29 -14.92 -24.22
N ARG A 496 -0.20 -15.27 -23.03
CA ARG A 496 0.62 -15.80 -21.94
C ARG A 496 0.21 -17.22 -21.60
N THR A 497 1.13 -17.96 -21.01
CA THR A 497 0.82 -19.25 -20.40
C THR A 497 0.20 -19.05 -19.03
N HIS A 498 -1.04 -19.51 -18.82
CA HIS A 498 -1.75 -19.43 -17.57
C HIS A 498 -1.99 -20.81 -16.97
N ARG A 499 -1.80 -20.96 -15.67
CA ARG A 499 -2.32 -22.08 -14.88
C ARG A 499 -3.67 -21.65 -14.30
N ILE A 500 -4.76 -22.33 -14.66
CA ILE A 500 -6.12 -21.97 -14.28
C ILE A 500 -6.92 -23.17 -13.76
N GLY A 501 -7.93 -22.88 -12.92
CA GLY A 501 -9.07 -23.75 -12.71
C GLY A 501 -10.23 -23.31 -13.59
N VAL A 502 -10.97 -24.22 -14.19
CA VAL A 502 -12.25 -23.95 -14.85
C VAL A 502 -13.35 -24.64 -14.06
N GLY A 503 -14.26 -23.83 -13.50
CA GLY A 503 -15.36 -24.30 -12.64
C GLY A 503 -16.72 -24.16 -13.31
N LEU A 504 -17.56 -25.20 -13.19
CA LEU A 504 -18.97 -25.20 -13.54
C LEU A 504 -19.82 -25.13 -12.28
N TYR A 505 -20.73 -24.15 -12.21
CA TYR A 505 -21.62 -23.92 -11.07
C TYR A 505 -23.08 -24.01 -11.49
N SER A 506 -23.91 -24.58 -10.64
CA SER A 506 -25.34 -24.68 -10.88
C SER A 506 -26.16 -24.45 -9.61
N LEU A 507 -27.39 -23.97 -9.80
CA LEU A 507 -28.35 -23.80 -8.71
C LEU A 507 -28.94 -25.15 -8.31
N VAL A 508 -28.60 -25.63 -7.13
CA VAL A 508 -29.05 -26.91 -6.58
C VAL A 508 -29.68 -26.64 -5.20
N ASP A 509 -30.93 -27.03 -5.02
CA ASP A 509 -31.69 -26.89 -3.75
C ASP A 509 -31.64 -25.44 -3.17
N GLY A 510 -31.59 -24.43 -4.05
CA GLY A 510 -31.58 -23.01 -3.65
C GLY A 510 -30.18 -22.40 -3.39
N ALA A 511 -29.12 -23.18 -3.52
CA ALA A 511 -27.73 -22.77 -3.41
C ALA A 511 -26.98 -22.94 -4.73
N VAL A 512 -26.11 -22.01 -5.08
CA VAL A 512 -25.23 -22.12 -6.24
C VAL A 512 -23.92 -22.77 -5.82
N VAL A 513 -23.70 -23.99 -6.32
CA VAL A 513 -22.56 -24.82 -5.92
C VAL A 513 -21.74 -25.27 -7.12
N ARG A 514 -20.44 -25.47 -6.92
CA ARG A 514 -19.54 -26.01 -7.93
C ARG A 514 -19.84 -27.48 -8.19
N THR A 515 -20.21 -27.82 -9.42
CA THR A 515 -20.55 -29.18 -9.83
C THR A 515 -19.38 -29.93 -10.48
N HIS A 516 -18.55 -29.22 -11.24
CA HIS A 516 -17.37 -29.78 -11.91
C HIS A 516 -16.24 -28.76 -11.90
N ARG A 517 -14.99 -29.26 -11.95
CA ARG A 517 -13.79 -28.48 -12.07
C ARG A 517 -12.70 -29.23 -12.83
N VAL A 518 -11.91 -28.49 -13.62
CA VAL A 518 -10.68 -28.96 -14.29
C VAL A 518 -9.57 -27.94 -14.05
N ASP A 519 -8.39 -28.43 -13.68
CA ASP A 519 -7.17 -27.63 -13.60
C ASP A 519 -6.35 -27.86 -14.88
N MET A 520 -5.93 -26.78 -15.54
CA MET A 520 -5.24 -26.87 -16.81
C MET A 520 -4.29 -25.70 -17.05
N ASP A 521 -3.37 -25.90 -17.99
CA ASP A 521 -2.55 -24.83 -18.54
C ASP A 521 -3.13 -24.37 -19.88
N ILE A 522 -3.15 -23.07 -20.13
CA ILE A 522 -3.55 -22.47 -21.39
C ILE A 522 -2.40 -21.60 -21.92
N ASP A 523 -2.07 -21.68 -23.21
CA ASP A 523 -0.96 -20.96 -23.85
C ASP A 523 -1.31 -20.42 -25.26
N SER A 524 -2.56 -20.57 -25.67
CA SER A 524 -3.05 -20.23 -27.01
C SER A 524 -4.34 -19.41 -26.95
N ALA A 525 -4.74 -18.83 -28.06
CA ALA A 525 -5.97 -18.04 -28.16
C ALA A 525 -7.24 -18.84 -27.88
N SER A 526 -7.20 -20.18 -28.01
CA SER A 526 -8.33 -21.06 -27.66
C SER A 526 -7.79 -22.42 -27.23
N THR A 527 -8.11 -22.84 -26.02
CA THR A 527 -7.70 -24.15 -25.48
C THR A 527 -8.94 -24.96 -25.12
N SER A 528 -9.05 -26.17 -25.70
CA SER A 528 -10.21 -27.02 -25.48
C SER A 528 -10.23 -27.64 -24.09
N VAL A 529 -11.44 -27.82 -23.53
CA VAL A 529 -11.71 -28.51 -22.26
C VAL A 529 -12.60 -29.73 -22.55
N PRO A 530 -12.04 -30.85 -23.06
CA PRO A 530 -12.80 -32.00 -23.49
C PRO A 530 -13.55 -32.70 -22.34
N GLU A 531 -13.09 -32.54 -21.10
CA GLU A 531 -13.72 -33.12 -19.88
C GLU A 531 -15.14 -32.62 -19.65
N PHE A 532 -15.49 -31.44 -20.18
CA PHE A 532 -16.84 -30.89 -20.02
C PHE A 532 -17.79 -31.27 -21.19
N VAL A 533 -17.27 -31.80 -22.28
CA VAL A 533 -18.12 -32.21 -23.38
C VAL A 533 -19.04 -33.35 -22.97
N GLY A 534 -20.34 -33.20 -23.25
CA GLY A 534 -21.39 -34.13 -22.85
C GLY A 534 -22.00 -33.86 -21.49
N LEU A 535 -21.42 -32.99 -20.65
CA LEU A 535 -22.02 -32.55 -19.41
C LEU A 535 -23.24 -31.63 -19.65
N PRO A 536 -24.24 -31.62 -18.73
CA PRO A 536 -25.28 -30.61 -18.77
C PRO A 536 -24.69 -29.20 -18.68
N LYS A 537 -25.29 -28.25 -19.38
CA LYS A 537 -24.92 -26.86 -19.33
C LYS A 537 -25.05 -26.31 -17.88
N ALA A 538 -24.03 -25.69 -17.41
CA ALA A 538 -24.01 -25.00 -16.09
C ALA A 538 -24.75 -23.66 -16.15
N ASP A 539 -25.20 -23.16 -15.00
CA ASP A 539 -25.79 -21.83 -14.86
C ASP A 539 -24.71 -20.72 -14.83
N LEU A 540 -23.50 -21.05 -14.37
CA LEU A 540 -22.36 -20.13 -14.25
C LEU A 540 -21.06 -20.87 -14.59
N VAL A 541 -20.19 -20.24 -15.38
CA VAL A 541 -18.85 -20.72 -15.73
C VAL A 541 -17.80 -19.73 -15.23
N LEU A 542 -16.84 -20.21 -14.44
CA LEU A 542 -15.67 -19.43 -13.99
C LEU A 542 -14.42 -19.99 -14.65
N VAL A 543 -13.74 -19.18 -15.49
CA VAL A 543 -12.54 -19.59 -16.23
C VAL A 543 -11.23 -19.34 -15.48
N ASN A 544 -11.29 -18.79 -14.28
CA ASN A 544 -10.18 -18.66 -13.34
C ASN A 544 -10.67 -18.99 -11.91
N ASP A 545 -11.34 -20.14 -11.80
CA ASP A 545 -11.85 -20.65 -10.52
C ASP A 545 -10.71 -20.85 -9.51
N ASP A 546 -10.92 -20.47 -8.24
CA ASP A 546 -9.92 -20.35 -7.18
C ASP A 546 -8.82 -19.27 -7.41
N ASP A 547 -9.01 -18.41 -8.43
CA ASP A 547 -8.16 -17.23 -8.64
C ASP A 547 -6.66 -17.55 -8.77
N LEU A 548 -6.31 -18.56 -9.57
CA LEU A 548 -4.92 -19.04 -9.69
C LEU A 548 -4.02 -18.11 -10.51
N THR A 549 -4.58 -17.34 -11.46
CA THR A 549 -3.79 -16.48 -12.36
C THR A 549 -4.20 -15.01 -12.31
N TYR A 550 -3.34 -14.16 -12.83
CA TYR A 550 -3.63 -12.74 -13.06
C TYR A 550 -4.23 -12.55 -14.46
N CYS A 551 -5.52 -12.28 -14.53
CA CYS A 551 -6.23 -12.06 -15.80
C CYS A 551 -7.51 -11.26 -15.58
N MET A 552 -8.02 -10.65 -16.64
CA MET A 552 -9.38 -10.15 -16.70
C MET A 552 -10.32 -11.33 -16.98
N MET A 553 -10.98 -11.84 -15.96
CA MET A 553 -11.98 -12.89 -16.13
C MET A 553 -13.28 -12.28 -16.63
N LYS A 554 -13.72 -12.68 -17.82
CA LYS A 554 -14.96 -12.24 -18.44
C LYS A 554 -16.03 -13.32 -18.37
N LEU A 555 -17.15 -13.00 -17.75
CA LEU A 555 -18.32 -13.85 -17.76
C LEU A 555 -19.01 -13.77 -19.13
N ASP A 556 -19.47 -14.89 -19.65
CA ASP A 556 -20.38 -14.88 -20.78
C ASP A 556 -21.72 -14.22 -20.40
N ALA A 557 -22.51 -13.81 -21.39
CA ALA A 557 -23.73 -13.03 -21.17
C ALA A 557 -24.77 -13.76 -20.29
N GLU A 558 -24.86 -15.09 -20.39
CA GLU A 558 -25.80 -15.88 -19.59
C GLU A 558 -25.29 -16.03 -18.15
N SER A 559 -24.00 -16.30 -17.95
CA SER A 559 -23.35 -16.31 -16.64
C SER A 559 -23.50 -14.96 -15.93
N LEU A 560 -23.28 -13.84 -16.63
CA LEU A 560 -23.44 -12.50 -16.06
C LEU A 560 -24.90 -12.23 -15.66
N ALA A 561 -25.87 -12.57 -16.53
CA ALA A 561 -27.28 -12.44 -16.21
C ALA A 561 -27.68 -13.30 -14.99
N PHE A 562 -27.18 -14.54 -14.92
CA PHE A 562 -27.40 -15.43 -13.78
C PHE A 562 -26.84 -14.85 -12.46
N VAL A 563 -25.60 -14.32 -12.49
CA VAL A 563 -24.96 -13.68 -11.35
C VAL A 563 -25.78 -12.48 -10.85
N THR A 564 -26.29 -11.64 -11.76
CA THR A 564 -27.08 -10.46 -11.37
C THR A 564 -28.35 -10.83 -10.59
N GLU A 565 -28.88 -12.06 -10.74
CA GLU A 565 -30.08 -12.53 -10.05
C GLU A 565 -29.77 -13.43 -8.84
N ASN A 566 -28.56 -14.03 -8.77
CA ASN A 566 -28.27 -15.12 -7.83
C ASN A 566 -26.94 -14.95 -7.07
N ILE A 567 -26.35 -13.76 -7.05
CA ILE A 567 -25.06 -13.52 -6.38
C ILE A 567 -25.08 -13.92 -4.90
N ASP A 568 -26.21 -13.69 -4.21
CA ASP A 568 -26.45 -14.02 -2.82
C ASP A 568 -26.57 -15.53 -2.55
N LYS A 569 -26.69 -16.36 -3.60
CA LYS A 569 -26.82 -17.82 -3.50
C LYS A 569 -25.52 -18.57 -3.78
N ILE A 570 -24.47 -17.88 -4.26
CA ILE A 570 -23.15 -18.47 -4.49
C ILE A 570 -22.51 -18.77 -3.13
N THR A 571 -22.30 -20.04 -2.82
CA THR A 571 -21.89 -20.48 -1.48
C THR A 571 -20.40 -20.32 -1.23
N ASP A 572 -19.57 -20.49 -2.25
CA ASP A 572 -18.12 -20.30 -2.17
C ASP A 572 -17.78 -18.80 -2.17
N PRO A 573 -17.14 -18.26 -1.09
CA PRO A 573 -16.87 -16.83 -1.00
C PRO A 573 -15.87 -16.34 -2.05
N LEU A 574 -14.89 -17.15 -2.46
CA LEU A 574 -13.94 -16.74 -3.50
C LEU A 574 -14.61 -16.72 -4.87
N ALA A 575 -15.41 -17.75 -5.22
CA ALA A 575 -16.17 -17.75 -6.47
C ALA A 575 -17.15 -16.56 -6.53
N ARG A 576 -17.83 -16.23 -5.43
CA ARG A 576 -18.72 -15.07 -5.33
C ARG A 576 -17.94 -13.75 -5.52
N THR A 577 -16.77 -13.64 -4.92
CA THR A 577 -15.87 -12.48 -5.08
C THR A 577 -15.40 -12.31 -6.52
N LEU A 578 -15.07 -13.39 -7.21
CA LEU A 578 -14.73 -13.34 -8.65
C LEU A 578 -15.91 -12.86 -9.50
N CYS A 579 -17.15 -13.22 -9.14
CA CYS A 579 -18.34 -12.71 -9.80
C CYS A 579 -18.56 -11.22 -9.55
N TRP A 580 -18.35 -10.73 -8.33
CA TRP A 580 -18.37 -9.30 -8.02
C TRP A 580 -17.32 -8.52 -8.82
N SER A 581 -16.09 -9.05 -8.87
CA SER A 581 -15.00 -8.46 -9.64
C SER A 581 -15.33 -8.40 -11.14
N ALA A 582 -15.82 -9.50 -11.72
CA ALA A 582 -16.20 -9.55 -13.13
C ALA A 582 -17.32 -8.55 -13.47
N ALA A 583 -18.37 -8.44 -12.63
CA ALA A 583 -19.44 -7.46 -12.80
C ALA A 583 -18.91 -6.00 -12.72
N TRP A 584 -18.00 -5.73 -11.79
CA TRP A 584 -17.36 -4.42 -11.69
C TRP A 584 -16.50 -4.10 -12.91
N GLN A 585 -15.69 -5.04 -13.39
CA GLN A 585 -14.88 -4.84 -14.59
C GLN A 585 -15.74 -4.67 -15.84
N ALA A 586 -16.84 -5.43 -15.98
CA ALA A 586 -17.83 -5.24 -17.04
C ALA A 586 -18.45 -3.83 -16.99
N THR A 587 -18.68 -3.29 -15.78
CA THR A 587 -19.16 -1.90 -15.61
C THR A 587 -18.10 -0.89 -16.04
N ARG A 588 -16.83 -1.09 -15.66
CA ARG A 588 -15.72 -0.21 -16.05
C ARG A 588 -15.45 -0.21 -17.56
N SER A 589 -15.58 -1.35 -18.21
CA SER A 589 -15.41 -1.48 -19.66
C SER A 589 -16.61 -0.97 -20.49
N GLY A 590 -17.76 -0.70 -19.85
CA GLY A 590 -19.00 -0.28 -20.51
C GLY A 590 -19.81 -1.46 -21.07
N GLU A 591 -19.54 -2.68 -20.66
CA GLU A 591 -20.33 -3.86 -21.04
C GLU A 591 -21.56 -4.05 -20.13
N MET A 592 -21.48 -3.56 -18.89
CA MET A 592 -22.58 -3.49 -17.92
C MET A 592 -22.91 -2.03 -17.60
N ARG A 593 -24.19 -1.64 -17.59
CA ARG A 593 -24.59 -0.27 -17.25
C ARG A 593 -24.33 -0.02 -15.76
N ALA A 594 -23.92 1.19 -15.42
CA ALA A 594 -23.68 1.63 -14.04
C ALA A 594 -24.91 1.42 -13.14
N ARG A 595 -26.12 1.71 -13.64
CA ARG A 595 -27.39 1.52 -12.91
C ARG A 595 -27.67 0.06 -12.57
N ASP A 596 -27.30 -0.88 -13.44
CA ASP A 596 -27.51 -2.30 -13.23
C ASP A 596 -26.55 -2.84 -12.15
N TYR A 597 -25.30 -2.36 -12.15
CA TYR A 597 -24.34 -2.65 -11.10
C TYR A 597 -24.80 -2.11 -9.72
N ILE A 598 -25.28 -0.87 -9.67
CA ILE A 598 -25.81 -0.27 -8.43
C ILE A 598 -26.98 -1.09 -7.89
N GLN A 599 -27.88 -1.56 -8.77
CA GLN A 599 -28.99 -2.43 -8.37
C GLN A 599 -28.51 -3.79 -7.84
N LEU A 600 -27.48 -4.38 -8.48
CA LEU A 600 -26.85 -5.61 -8.01
C LEU A 600 -26.30 -5.43 -6.59
N VAL A 601 -25.56 -4.35 -6.33
CA VAL A 601 -24.99 -4.05 -5.01
C VAL A 601 -26.10 -3.85 -3.96
N VAL A 602 -27.12 -3.06 -4.24
CA VAL A 602 -28.23 -2.82 -3.31
C VAL A 602 -28.95 -4.12 -2.93
N ARG A 603 -29.04 -5.11 -3.84
CA ARG A 603 -29.65 -6.41 -3.56
C ARG A 603 -28.72 -7.38 -2.84
N GLY A 604 -27.44 -7.43 -3.25
CA GLY A 604 -26.52 -8.49 -2.87
C GLY A 604 -25.66 -8.17 -1.65
N ALA A 605 -25.33 -6.90 -1.38
CA ALA A 605 -24.36 -6.55 -0.33
C ALA A 605 -24.78 -6.94 1.08
N ALA A 606 -26.08 -7.01 1.39
CA ALA A 606 -26.57 -7.40 2.71
C ALA A 606 -26.44 -8.92 2.98
N ALA A 607 -26.30 -9.72 1.92
CA ALA A 607 -26.12 -11.17 2.02
C ALA A 607 -24.64 -11.59 1.90
N GLU A 608 -23.74 -10.66 1.57
CA GLU A 608 -22.31 -10.93 1.46
C GLU A 608 -21.70 -11.20 2.83
N SER A 609 -20.95 -12.31 2.99
CA SER A 609 -20.33 -12.68 4.27
C SER A 609 -19.00 -11.99 4.54
N GLU A 610 -18.26 -11.65 3.47
CA GLU A 610 -16.92 -11.12 3.56
C GLU A 610 -16.92 -9.58 3.66
N MET A 611 -16.46 -9.05 4.79
CA MET A 611 -16.54 -7.60 5.06
C MET A 611 -15.64 -6.78 4.15
N SER A 612 -14.55 -7.34 3.65
CA SER A 612 -13.72 -6.73 2.62
C SER A 612 -14.49 -6.52 1.31
N VAL A 613 -15.29 -7.53 0.92
CA VAL A 613 -16.14 -7.46 -0.28
C VAL A 613 -17.27 -6.44 -0.08
N VAL A 614 -17.98 -6.48 1.07
CA VAL A 614 -19.02 -5.49 1.41
C VAL A 614 -18.48 -4.07 1.25
N SER A 615 -17.33 -3.77 1.85
CA SER A 615 -16.69 -2.44 1.79
C SER A 615 -16.33 -2.04 0.35
N SER A 616 -15.81 -2.98 -0.44
CA SER A 616 -15.40 -2.75 -1.82
C SER A 616 -16.59 -2.47 -2.74
N VAL A 617 -17.63 -3.31 -2.71
CA VAL A 617 -18.80 -3.14 -3.61
C VAL A 617 -19.60 -1.89 -3.29
N LEU A 618 -19.68 -1.48 -2.01
CA LEU A 618 -20.31 -0.21 -1.60
C LEU A 618 -19.56 1.00 -2.18
N ARG A 619 -18.22 1.01 -2.10
CA ARG A 619 -17.37 2.06 -2.69
C ARG A 619 -17.48 2.08 -4.22
N GLN A 620 -17.52 0.91 -4.85
CA GLN A 620 -17.69 0.76 -6.30
C GLN A 620 -19.08 1.28 -6.75
N ALA A 621 -20.16 0.99 -6.01
CA ALA A 621 -21.49 1.53 -6.30
C ALA A 621 -21.55 3.05 -6.21
N GLN A 622 -20.87 3.65 -5.22
CA GLN A 622 -20.74 5.11 -5.11
C GLN A 622 -19.94 5.71 -6.28
N THR A 623 -18.87 5.03 -6.70
CA THR A 623 -18.09 5.43 -7.87
C THR A 623 -18.92 5.33 -9.15
N ALA A 624 -19.64 4.24 -9.34
CA ALA A 624 -20.56 4.05 -10.46
C ALA A 624 -21.61 5.16 -10.51
N LEU A 625 -22.23 5.49 -9.37
CA LEU A 625 -23.22 6.56 -9.27
C LEU A 625 -22.65 7.94 -9.62
N ARG A 626 -21.46 8.28 -9.12
CA ARG A 626 -20.86 9.61 -9.29
C ARG A 626 -20.26 9.81 -10.67
N ARG A 627 -19.59 8.79 -11.23
CA ARG A 627 -18.74 8.93 -12.42
C ARG A 627 -19.33 8.28 -13.67
N TYR A 628 -19.98 7.10 -13.54
CA TYR A 628 -20.33 6.26 -14.69
C TYR A 628 -21.81 6.31 -15.07
N ALA A 629 -22.70 6.58 -14.11
CA ALA A 629 -24.12 6.66 -14.37
C ALA A 629 -24.49 7.92 -15.18
N ASP A 630 -25.56 7.83 -15.97
CA ASP A 630 -26.19 8.98 -16.58
C ASP A 630 -26.51 10.05 -15.54
N PRO A 631 -26.05 11.32 -15.73
CA PRO A 631 -26.18 12.34 -14.71
C PRO A 631 -27.63 12.66 -14.30
N GLN A 632 -28.60 12.53 -15.20
CA GLN A 632 -30.02 12.81 -14.91
C GLN A 632 -30.60 11.67 -14.07
N TRP A 633 -30.30 10.42 -14.44
CA TRP A 633 -30.70 9.25 -13.65
C TRP A 633 -30.01 9.25 -12.29
N ALA A 634 -28.72 9.53 -12.23
CA ALA A 634 -27.96 9.60 -10.98
C ALA A 634 -28.54 10.65 -10.02
N ALA A 635 -28.86 11.85 -10.51
CA ALA A 635 -29.38 12.94 -9.69
C ALA A 635 -30.80 12.71 -9.15
N SER A 636 -31.57 11.85 -9.79
CA SER A 636 -32.96 11.53 -9.40
C SER A 636 -33.07 10.15 -8.77
N THR A 637 -33.16 9.12 -9.60
CA THR A 637 -33.44 7.74 -9.18
C THR A 637 -32.25 7.09 -8.51
N GLY A 638 -31.04 7.28 -9.06
CA GLY A 638 -29.83 6.58 -8.59
C GLY A 638 -29.46 6.92 -7.14
N ARG A 639 -29.49 8.22 -6.80
CA ARG A 639 -29.24 8.69 -5.42
C ARG A 639 -30.24 8.12 -4.41
N GLN A 640 -31.52 8.13 -4.78
CA GLN A 640 -32.59 7.59 -3.92
C GLN A 640 -32.48 6.07 -3.74
N LEU A 641 -32.15 5.35 -4.83
CA LEU A 641 -31.99 3.91 -4.81
C LEU A 641 -30.84 3.50 -3.88
N LEU A 642 -29.66 4.11 -4.05
CA LEU A 642 -28.50 3.72 -3.24
C LEU A 642 -28.64 4.18 -1.78
N CYS A 643 -29.01 5.44 -1.54
CA CYS A 643 -29.18 5.98 -0.19
C CYS A 643 -30.29 5.24 0.60
N GLY A 644 -31.49 5.11 0.02
CA GLY A 644 -32.59 4.39 0.63
C GLY A 644 -32.33 2.91 0.83
N GLY A 645 -31.59 2.28 -0.11
CA GLY A 645 -31.11 0.89 0.00
C GLY A 645 -30.20 0.72 1.22
N LEU A 646 -29.21 1.60 1.40
CA LEU A 646 -28.28 1.57 2.53
C LEU A 646 -28.97 1.83 3.87
N VAL A 647 -29.90 2.79 3.94
CA VAL A 647 -30.72 3.03 5.16
C VAL A 647 -31.52 1.79 5.52
N THR A 648 -32.12 1.14 4.51
CA THR A 648 -32.89 -0.09 4.70
C THR A 648 -32.00 -1.23 5.20
N ALA A 649 -30.84 -1.43 4.57
CA ALA A 649 -29.86 -2.43 4.96
C ALA A 649 -29.31 -2.20 6.38
N ALA A 650 -28.97 -0.95 6.75
CA ALA A 650 -28.50 -0.62 8.09
C ALA A 650 -29.53 -0.89 9.18
N ARG A 651 -30.84 -0.67 8.87
CA ARG A 651 -31.97 -0.97 9.80
C ARG A 651 -32.25 -2.48 9.91
N ALA A 652 -32.00 -3.24 8.83
CA ALA A 652 -32.27 -4.67 8.77
C ALA A 652 -31.09 -5.52 9.29
N ALA A 653 -29.90 -4.97 9.29
CA ALA A 653 -28.70 -5.67 9.77
C ALA A 653 -28.82 -6.05 11.25
N GLU A 654 -28.14 -7.14 11.62
CA GLU A 654 -28.08 -7.57 13.02
C GLU A 654 -27.55 -6.43 13.91
N PRO A 655 -28.21 -6.15 15.05
CA PRO A 655 -27.81 -5.08 15.95
C PRO A 655 -26.34 -5.17 16.37
N GLY A 656 -25.57 -4.12 16.10
CA GLY A 656 -24.14 -4.02 16.44
C GLY A 656 -23.20 -4.81 15.53
N SER A 657 -23.71 -5.41 14.45
CA SER A 657 -22.89 -6.14 13.47
C SER A 657 -22.00 -5.22 12.64
N ASP A 658 -20.99 -5.82 12.02
CA ASP A 658 -20.10 -5.14 11.08
C ASP A 658 -20.83 -4.64 9.82
N HIS A 659 -21.84 -5.37 9.35
CA HIS A 659 -22.72 -4.94 8.27
C HIS A 659 -23.43 -3.64 8.62
N GLN A 660 -24.02 -3.55 9.84
CA GLN A 660 -24.69 -2.34 10.29
C GLN A 660 -23.73 -1.15 10.28
N LEU A 661 -22.52 -1.33 10.80
CA LEU A 661 -21.47 -0.30 10.81
C LEU A 661 -21.06 0.10 9.39
N ALA A 662 -20.78 -0.87 8.51
CA ALA A 662 -20.36 -0.62 7.12
C ALA A 662 -21.41 0.16 6.32
N PHE A 663 -22.70 -0.16 6.47
CA PHE A 663 -23.77 0.57 5.79
C PHE A 663 -23.88 2.01 6.30
N VAL A 664 -23.74 2.24 7.61
CA VAL A 664 -23.75 3.61 8.18
C VAL A 664 -22.51 4.40 7.75
N GLN A 665 -21.34 3.78 7.71
CA GLN A 665 -20.13 4.41 7.18
C GLN A 665 -20.27 4.77 5.71
N ALA A 666 -20.86 3.89 4.89
CA ALA A 666 -21.15 4.18 3.48
C ALA A 666 -22.10 5.36 3.30
N LEU A 667 -23.15 5.48 4.14
CA LEU A 667 -24.02 6.65 4.15
C LEU A 667 -23.26 7.93 4.46
N SER A 668 -22.23 7.86 5.30
CA SER A 668 -21.40 9.01 5.70
C SER A 668 -20.45 9.50 4.60
N THR A 669 -20.47 8.91 3.41
CA THR A 669 -19.59 9.26 2.28
C THR A 669 -20.34 9.62 1.01
N MET A 670 -21.67 9.80 1.06
CA MET A 670 -22.49 10.02 -0.12
C MET A 670 -23.53 11.13 0.05
N TRP A 671 -24.31 11.41 -1.00
CA TRP A 671 -25.49 12.25 -0.95
C TRP A 671 -26.55 11.65 -0.01
N LEU A 672 -27.20 12.50 0.80
CA LEU A 672 -28.16 12.10 1.84
C LEU A 672 -29.60 12.48 1.46
N ASP A 673 -30.54 11.57 1.70
CA ASP A 673 -31.97 11.87 1.79
C ASP A 673 -32.38 12.31 3.21
N ASP A 674 -33.66 12.58 3.40
CA ASP A 674 -34.16 13.04 4.71
C ASP A 674 -33.97 12.00 5.82
N ASP A 675 -34.15 10.71 5.52
CA ASP A 675 -34.02 9.60 6.48
C ASP A 675 -32.55 9.41 6.89
N ALA A 676 -31.62 9.39 5.94
CA ALA A 676 -30.17 9.34 6.20
C ALA A 676 -29.71 10.59 6.96
N THR A 677 -30.21 11.77 6.57
CA THR A 677 -29.90 13.02 7.28
C THR A 677 -30.37 12.99 8.73
N ALA A 678 -31.56 12.45 9.01
CA ALA A 678 -32.07 12.33 10.37
C ALA A 678 -31.22 11.34 11.20
N LEU A 679 -30.81 10.20 10.60
CA LEU A 679 -29.94 9.20 11.20
C LEU A 679 -28.58 9.80 11.57
N LEU A 680 -27.89 10.45 10.63
CA LEU A 680 -26.59 11.05 10.87
C LEU A 680 -26.64 12.23 11.87
N LYS A 681 -27.72 13.00 11.90
CA LYS A 681 -27.91 14.04 12.94
C LYS A 681 -28.01 13.47 14.35
N ALA A 682 -28.62 12.29 14.53
CA ALA A 682 -28.65 11.61 15.81
C ALA A 682 -27.24 11.14 16.21
N ILE A 683 -26.48 10.55 15.28
CA ILE A 683 -25.10 10.10 15.50
C ILE A 683 -24.19 11.27 15.94
N VAL A 684 -24.26 12.42 15.29
CA VAL A 684 -23.46 13.62 15.68
C VAL A 684 -23.74 14.04 17.12
N LYS A 685 -24.98 13.91 17.61
CA LYS A 685 -25.34 14.20 19.00
C LYS A 685 -24.82 13.16 19.99
N GLY A 686 -24.36 12.00 19.50
CA GLY A 686 -23.98 10.87 20.34
C GLY A 686 -25.13 9.91 20.63
N ASP A 687 -26.29 10.08 20.01
CA ASP A 687 -27.40 9.15 20.13
C ASP A 687 -27.16 7.92 19.23
N SER A 688 -27.59 6.74 19.67
CA SER A 688 -27.59 5.53 18.85
C SER A 688 -28.95 5.37 18.17
N PRO A 689 -29.10 5.78 16.88
CA PRO A 689 -30.38 5.74 16.19
C PRO A 689 -30.80 4.33 15.75
N LEU A 690 -29.86 3.38 15.78
CA LEU A 690 -30.07 1.97 15.44
C LEU A 690 -29.74 1.09 16.65
N PRO A 691 -30.52 0.05 16.96
CA PRO A 691 -30.21 -0.85 18.05
C PRO A 691 -28.81 -1.46 17.89
N GLY A 692 -28.02 -1.48 18.94
CA GLY A 692 -26.67 -2.08 18.96
C GLY A 692 -25.57 -1.26 18.27
N LEU A 693 -25.88 -0.23 17.49
CA LEU A 693 -24.86 0.60 16.83
C LEU A 693 -24.01 1.33 17.88
N VAL A 694 -22.71 1.11 17.87
CA VAL A 694 -21.75 1.84 18.69
C VAL A 694 -21.48 3.18 18.04
N VAL A 695 -21.79 4.27 18.75
CA VAL A 695 -21.56 5.64 18.29
C VAL A 695 -20.32 6.18 19.00
N ASP A 696 -19.18 6.05 18.38
CA ASP A 696 -17.89 6.57 18.83
C ASP A 696 -17.52 7.91 18.17
N ASN A 697 -16.35 8.44 18.51
CA ASN A 697 -15.92 9.73 17.99
C ASN A 697 -15.69 9.69 16.47
N GLN A 698 -15.14 8.60 15.92
CA GLN A 698 -14.90 8.48 14.48
C GLN A 698 -16.21 8.52 13.69
N LEU A 699 -17.20 7.74 14.12
CA LEU A 699 -18.50 7.70 13.45
C LEU A 699 -19.23 9.07 13.54
N ARG A 700 -19.05 9.79 14.67
CA ARG A 700 -19.57 11.16 14.81
C ARG A 700 -18.91 12.15 13.85
N TRP A 701 -17.57 12.06 13.67
CA TRP A 701 -16.84 12.85 12.70
C TRP A 701 -17.24 12.55 11.26
N ASP A 702 -17.44 11.28 10.92
CA ASP A 702 -17.88 10.86 9.60
C ASP A 702 -19.28 11.40 9.28
N ALA A 703 -20.19 11.24 10.23
CA ALA A 703 -21.56 11.79 10.11
C ALA A 703 -21.56 13.33 9.99
N LEU A 704 -20.75 14.03 10.79
CA LEU A 704 -20.66 15.49 10.71
C LEU A 704 -20.07 15.95 9.38
N THR A 705 -19.08 15.24 8.84
CA THR A 705 -18.49 15.53 7.53
C THR A 705 -19.52 15.40 6.40
N ALA A 706 -20.32 14.34 6.41
CA ALA A 706 -21.40 14.15 5.43
C ALA A 706 -22.48 15.24 5.54
N LEU A 707 -22.89 15.60 6.75
CA LEU A 707 -23.85 16.68 6.97
C LEU A 707 -23.30 18.04 6.58
N ALA A 708 -22.00 18.29 6.82
CA ALA A 708 -21.34 19.52 6.36
C ALA A 708 -21.35 19.61 4.82
N ALA A 709 -21.04 18.52 4.13
CA ALA A 709 -21.12 18.43 2.67
C ALA A 709 -22.54 18.58 2.13
N ALA A 710 -23.54 18.17 2.90
CA ALA A 710 -24.96 18.36 2.58
C ALA A 710 -25.48 19.77 2.91
N GLY A 711 -24.65 20.69 3.40
CA GLY A 711 -25.00 22.08 3.66
C GLY A 711 -25.51 22.39 5.07
N LEU A 712 -25.16 21.63 6.08
CA LEU A 712 -25.43 21.96 7.48
C LEU A 712 -24.95 23.37 7.82
N HIS A 713 -25.78 24.19 8.46
CA HIS A 713 -25.49 25.61 8.63
C HIS A 713 -24.59 25.97 9.81
N ASP A 714 -24.49 25.13 10.84
CA ASP A 714 -23.74 25.38 12.08
C ASP A 714 -22.49 24.50 12.24
N VAL A 715 -21.86 24.16 11.11
CA VAL A 715 -20.69 23.25 11.05
C VAL A 715 -19.60 23.64 12.03
N GLU A 716 -19.22 24.92 12.10
CA GLU A 716 -18.11 25.36 12.97
C GLU A 716 -18.44 25.20 14.46
N HIS A 717 -19.68 25.39 14.85
CA HIS A 717 -20.12 25.12 16.22
C HIS A 717 -20.03 23.62 16.53
N GLN A 718 -20.53 22.74 15.63
CA GLN A 718 -20.48 21.29 15.83
C GLN A 718 -19.05 20.77 15.86
N VAL A 719 -18.18 21.29 14.99
CA VAL A 719 -16.73 20.97 15.00
C VAL A 719 -16.09 21.37 16.34
N SER A 720 -16.41 22.55 16.88
CA SER A 720 -15.88 23.00 18.17
C SER A 720 -16.33 22.09 19.29
N VAL A 721 -17.61 21.70 19.32
CA VAL A 721 -18.15 20.76 20.34
C VAL A 721 -17.46 19.39 20.26
N LEU A 722 -17.24 18.86 19.05
CA LEU A 722 -16.58 17.58 18.89
C LEU A 722 -15.09 17.64 19.28
N LEU A 723 -14.39 18.73 18.99
CA LEU A 723 -12.99 18.93 19.39
C LEU A 723 -12.81 19.05 20.91
N GLU A 724 -13.83 19.48 21.67
CA GLU A 724 -13.80 19.44 23.15
C GLU A 724 -13.83 17.99 23.67
N VAL A 725 -14.49 17.09 22.94
CA VAL A 725 -14.58 15.66 23.30
C VAL A 725 -13.41 14.85 22.75
N ASP A 726 -12.93 15.22 21.56
CA ASP A 726 -11.84 14.54 20.85
C ASP A 726 -10.75 15.53 20.42
N PRO A 727 -9.87 15.97 21.35
CA PRO A 727 -8.77 16.88 21.05
C PRO A 727 -7.55 16.19 20.40
N SER A 728 -7.65 14.88 20.08
CA SER A 728 -6.59 14.06 19.53
C SER A 728 -6.08 14.57 18.18
N ALA A 729 -4.94 14.06 17.72
CA ALA A 729 -4.42 14.33 16.38
C ALA A 729 -5.43 13.92 15.30
N THR A 730 -6.06 12.76 15.46
CA THR A 730 -7.12 12.25 14.57
C THR A 730 -8.34 13.17 14.57
N GLY A 731 -8.81 13.60 15.76
CA GLY A 731 -9.94 14.55 15.87
C GLY A 731 -9.66 15.88 15.17
N ARG A 732 -8.44 16.42 15.27
CA ARG A 732 -8.02 17.64 14.57
C ARG A 732 -7.96 17.43 13.04
N ALA A 733 -7.50 16.29 12.56
CA ALA A 733 -7.51 15.94 11.15
C ALA A 733 -8.94 15.79 10.62
N CYS A 734 -9.83 15.12 11.35
CA CYS A 734 -11.26 15.01 11.03
C CYS A 734 -11.95 16.39 10.99
N ALA A 735 -11.64 17.28 11.93
CA ALA A 735 -12.13 18.66 11.90
C ALA A 735 -11.69 19.42 10.65
N ALA A 736 -10.45 19.24 10.20
CA ALA A 736 -9.94 19.82 8.96
C ALA A 736 -10.69 19.28 7.74
N ARG A 737 -10.95 17.96 7.68
CA ARG A 737 -11.76 17.28 6.65
C ARG A 737 -13.18 17.85 6.62
N THR A 738 -13.83 17.94 7.76
CA THR A 738 -15.20 18.46 7.89
C THR A 738 -15.32 19.88 7.39
N ARG A 739 -14.39 20.78 7.75
CA ARG A 739 -14.34 22.16 7.27
C ARG A 739 -14.13 22.24 5.76
N ALA A 740 -13.29 21.36 5.21
CA ALA A 740 -13.03 21.29 3.78
C ALA A 740 -14.22 20.75 2.98
N ALA A 741 -15.11 19.97 3.61
CA ALA A 741 -16.31 19.41 2.99
C ALA A 741 -17.43 20.45 2.77
N VAL A 742 -17.39 21.61 3.46
CA VAL A 742 -18.43 22.65 3.35
C VAL A 742 -18.60 23.11 1.90
N PRO A 743 -19.82 23.03 1.31
CA PRO A 743 -20.06 23.18 -0.13
C PRO A 743 -20.26 24.64 -0.56
N THR A 744 -19.38 25.55 -0.11
CA THR A 744 -19.42 26.96 -0.49
C THR A 744 -18.15 27.36 -1.23
N SER A 745 -18.28 28.24 -2.26
CA SER A 745 -17.15 28.77 -3.02
C SER A 745 -16.05 29.33 -2.11
N LYS A 746 -16.45 30.03 -1.02
CA LYS A 746 -15.49 30.57 -0.05
C LYS A 746 -14.71 29.50 0.70
N ALA A 747 -15.37 28.45 1.18
CA ALA A 747 -14.70 27.35 1.91
C ALA A 747 -13.77 26.58 0.98
N LYS A 748 -14.24 26.21 -0.22
CA LYS A 748 -13.44 25.52 -1.22
C LYS A 748 -12.23 26.34 -1.67
N ARG A 749 -12.41 27.66 -1.92
CA ARG A 749 -11.30 28.59 -2.24
C ARG A 749 -10.24 28.64 -1.14
N LYS A 750 -10.66 28.68 0.10
CA LYS A 750 -9.72 28.66 1.22
C LYS A 750 -8.83 27.42 1.21
N VAL A 751 -9.44 26.24 1.06
CA VAL A 751 -8.71 24.97 1.03
C VAL A 751 -7.78 24.87 -0.18
N PHE A 752 -8.26 25.25 -1.37
CA PHE A 752 -7.46 25.28 -2.59
C PHE A 752 -6.21 26.16 -2.40
N ASN A 753 -6.36 27.37 -1.90
CA ASN A 753 -5.24 28.27 -1.65
C ASN A 753 -4.28 27.74 -0.57
N GLU A 754 -4.79 27.07 0.46
CA GLU A 754 -3.93 26.42 1.48
C GLU A 754 -3.09 25.30 0.90
N LEU A 755 -3.57 24.58 -0.11
CA LEU A 755 -2.91 23.44 -0.72
C LEU A 755 -2.02 23.79 -1.93
N THR A 756 -2.19 24.99 -2.51
CA THR A 756 -1.46 25.40 -3.72
C THR A 756 -0.50 26.58 -3.51
N THR A 757 -0.26 27.02 -2.28
CA THR A 757 0.65 28.12 -1.95
C THR A 757 1.66 27.71 -0.86
N ASN A 758 2.60 28.58 -0.53
CA ASN A 758 3.58 28.38 0.55
C ASN A 758 2.94 28.02 1.92
N ALA A 759 1.62 28.17 2.10
CA ALA A 759 0.94 27.71 3.30
C ALA A 759 1.02 26.19 3.49
N THR A 760 1.12 25.45 2.39
CA THR A 760 1.21 23.97 2.36
C THR A 760 2.46 23.46 3.08
N THR A 761 3.58 24.14 3.00
CA THR A 761 4.85 23.73 3.64
C THR A 761 4.77 23.64 5.17
N LYS A 762 3.68 24.17 5.77
CA LYS A 762 3.41 24.10 7.21
C LYS A 762 2.46 22.98 7.59
N LEU A 763 1.92 22.25 6.62
CA LEU A 763 1.00 21.15 6.83
C LEU A 763 1.78 19.82 6.87
N SER A 764 1.33 18.90 7.71
CA SER A 764 1.78 17.50 7.60
C SER A 764 1.04 16.79 6.47
N ASN A 765 1.59 15.67 6.00
CA ASN A 765 0.97 14.85 4.97
C ASN A 765 -0.43 14.35 5.38
N VAL A 766 -0.63 14.02 6.67
CA VAL A 766 -1.96 13.69 7.22
C VAL A 766 -2.93 14.86 7.07
N ALA A 767 -2.53 16.06 7.43
CA ALA A 767 -3.38 17.25 7.30
C ALA A 767 -3.76 17.51 5.82
N ILE A 768 -2.83 17.32 4.89
CA ILE A 768 -3.06 17.43 3.45
C ILE A 768 -4.08 16.38 3.00
N ARG A 769 -3.88 15.09 3.32
CA ARG A 769 -4.81 14.00 2.95
C ARG A 769 -6.24 14.26 3.44
N TYR A 770 -6.40 14.66 4.70
CA TYR A 770 -7.73 14.95 5.26
C TYR A 770 -8.41 16.17 4.62
N LYS A 771 -7.63 17.23 4.31
CA LYS A 771 -8.16 18.40 3.58
C LYS A 771 -8.59 18.04 2.16
N LEU A 772 -7.81 17.25 1.43
CA LEU A 772 -8.14 16.74 0.09
C LEU A 772 -9.40 15.88 0.12
N ALA A 773 -9.51 14.95 1.09
CA ALA A 773 -10.70 14.13 1.26
C ALA A 773 -11.97 14.95 1.50
N GLY A 774 -11.89 16.01 2.30
CA GLY A 774 -13.00 16.93 2.49
C GLY A 774 -13.28 17.83 1.26
N PHE A 775 -12.22 18.28 0.57
CA PHE A 775 -12.35 19.10 -0.63
C PHE A 775 -13.08 18.35 -1.75
N GLY A 776 -12.68 17.10 -2.01
CA GLY A 776 -13.28 16.22 -3.01
C GLY A 776 -14.57 15.53 -2.58
N PHE A 777 -15.04 15.75 -1.35
CA PHE A 777 -16.30 15.17 -0.87
C PHE A 777 -17.45 15.66 -1.75
N GLY A 778 -18.01 14.78 -2.55
CA GLY A 778 -18.95 15.10 -3.62
C GLY A 778 -20.20 15.83 -3.16
N CYS A 779 -20.69 16.74 -3.98
CA CYS A 779 -21.97 17.47 -3.97
C CYS A 779 -21.86 19.00 -4.07
N ALA A 780 -20.68 19.53 -4.40
CA ALA A 780 -20.48 20.98 -4.49
C ALA A 780 -20.13 21.43 -5.92
N ASP A 781 -20.67 20.77 -6.95
CA ASP A 781 -20.25 20.93 -8.34
C ASP A 781 -20.22 22.39 -8.78
N GLU A 782 -21.24 23.20 -8.43
CA GLU A 782 -21.29 24.63 -8.74
C GLU A 782 -20.15 25.42 -8.06
N ALA A 783 -19.83 25.09 -6.79
CA ALA A 783 -18.74 25.74 -6.07
C ALA A 783 -17.36 25.30 -6.58
N MET A 784 -17.26 24.12 -7.21
CA MET A 784 -16.02 23.55 -7.71
C MET A 784 -15.68 24.03 -9.13
N GLN A 785 -16.65 24.46 -9.95
CA GLN A 785 -16.44 24.93 -11.33
C GLN A 785 -15.39 26.05 -11.45
N GLN A 786 -15.20 26.86 -10.41
CA GLN A 786 -14.19 27.90 -10.38
C GLN A 786 -12.76 27.38 -10.51
N PHE A 787 -12.53 26.10 -10.33
CA PHE A 787 -11.19 25.48 -10.37
C PHE A 787 -10.92 24.69 -11.65
N ASN A 788 -11.88 24.59 -12.58
CA ASN A 788 -11.75 23.73 -13.77
C ASN A 788 -10.50 24.03 -14.60
N SER A 789 -10.17 25.31 -14.82
CA SER A 789 -8.93 25.73 -15.50
C SER A 789 -7.82 26.14 -14.52
N GLU A 790 -8.18 26.81 -13.41
CA GLU A 790 -7.20 27.31 -12.44
C GLU A 790 -6.35 26.20 -11.78
N PHE A 791 -6.90 24.99 -11.70
CA PHE A 791 -6.14 23.84 -11.22
C PHE A 791 -4.86 23.62 -12.04
N PHE A 792 -4.95 23.69 -13.37
CA PHE A 792 -3.79 23.44 -14.25
C PHE A 792 -2.73 24.50 -14.09
N ASP A 793 -3.11 25.78 -13.85
CA ASP A 793 -2.16 26.86 -13.53
C ASP A 793 -1.39 26.62 -12.22
N ALA A 794 -1.97 25.84 -11.27
CA ALA A 794 -1.38 25.56 -9.97
C ALA A 794 -0.45 24.33 -9.98
N VAL A 795 -0.51 23.45 -10.98
CA VAL A 795 0.19 22.15 -10.99
C VAL A 795 1.70 22.30 -10.89
N LEU A 796 2.34 23.05 -11.80
CA LEU A 796 3.79 23.24 -11.81
C LEU A 796 4.30 23.99 -10.56
N PRO A 797 3.65 25.08 -10.10
CA PRO A 797 4.02 25.71 -8.83
C PRO A 797 3.97 24.78 -7.61
N VAL A 798 2.99 23.86 -7.53
CA VAL A 798 2.91 22.86 -6.45
C VAL A 798 4.06 21.87 -6.54
N TRP A 799 4.38 21.40 -7.75
CA TRP A 799 5.49 20.48 -7.98
C TRP A 799 6.86 21.06 -7.57
N GLU A 800 7.12 22.32 -7.92
CA GLU A 800 8.36 23.01 -7.56
C GLU A 800 8.48 23.30 -6.05
N LEU A 801 7.34 23.39 -5.35
CA LEU A 801 7.30 23.81 -3.95
C LEU A 801 7.51 22.66 -2.95
N LEU A 802 7.11 21.42 -3.31
CA LEU A 802 6.94 20.30 -2.39
C LEU A 802 7.74 19.07 -2.83
N PRO A 803 8.03 18.13 -1.90
CA PRO A 803 8.53 16.80 -2.28
C PRO A 803 7.57 16.10 -3.26
N ASN A 804 8.14 15.32 -4.19
CA ASN A 804 7.41 14.70 -5.31
C ASN A 804 6.16 13.92 -4.87
N ASP A 805 6.26 13.10 -3.83
CA ASP A 805 5.14 12.33 -3.27
C ASP A 805 3.99 13.23 -2.80
N THR A 806 4.32 14.25 -2.01
CA THR A 806 3.33 15.22 -1.50
C THR A 806 2.70 16.02 -2.63
N ALA A 807 3.50 16.47 -3.62
CA ALA A 807 3.02 17.18 -4.79
C ALA A 807 2.06 16.32 -5.62
N THR A 808 2.43 15.06 -5.90
CA THR A 808 1.59 14.10 -6.63
C THR A 808 0.25 13.87 -5.90
N THR A 809 0.28 13.71 -4.58
CA THR A 809 -0.92 13.56 -3.76
C THR A 809 -1.85 14.76 -3.90
N ILE A 810 -1.32 15.98 -3.88
CA ILE A 810 -2.12 17.22 -4.04
C ILE A 810 -2.66 17.34 -5.45
N ILE A 811 -1.83 17.07 -6.48
CA ILE A 811 -2.23 17.16 -7.89
C ILE A 811 -3.40 16.18 -8.17
N ARG A 812 -3.28 14.93 -7.75
CA ARG A 812 -4.36 13.93 -7.89
C ARG A 812 -5.62 14.31 -7.10
N GLY A 813 -5.44 14.80 -5.87
CA GLY A 813 -6.57 15.14 -4.98
C GLY A 813 -7.33 16.39 -5.40
N LEU A 814 -6.68 17.36 -6.02
CA LEU A 814 -7.27 18.59 -6.52
C LEU A 814 -7.73 18.50 -7.98
N TYR A 815 -7.36 17.44 -8.72
CA TYR A 815 -7.79 17.27 -10.12
C TYR A 815 -9.30 17.46 -10.24
N PRO A 816 -9.82 18.12 -11.30
CA PRO A 816 -11.25 18.43 -11.43
C PRO A 816 -12.14 17.21 -11.70
N TRP A 817 -12.25 16.29 -10.75
CA TRP A 817 -13.04 15.05 -10.84
C TRP A 817 -14.56 15.29 -10.99
N TRP A 818 -15.02 16.51 -10.75
CA TRP A 818 -16.41 16.96 -10.95
C TRP A 818 -16.68 17.40 -12.41
N ASP A 819 -15.63 17.70 -13.21
CA ASP A 819 -15.73 18.12 -14.61
C ASP A 819 -15.55 16.94 -15.55
N ILE A 820 -16.52 16.01 -15.54
CA ILE A 820 -16.56 14.91 -16.50
C ILE A 820 -17.22 15.40 -17.80
N SER A 821 -16.43 16.07 -18.63
CA SER A 821 -16.87 16.69 -19.88
C SER A 821 -15.74 16.76 -20.93
N GLU A 822 -16.11 16.95 -22.21
CA GLU A 822 -15.13 17.20 -23.28
C GLU A 822 -14.29 18.47 -23.00
N THR A 823 -14.85 19.47 -22.34
CA THR A 823 -14.11 20.68 -21.94
C THR A 823 -13.05 20.35 -20.89
N GLY A 824 -13.38 19.54 -19.87
CA GLY A 824 -12.43 19.07 -18.86
C GLY A 824 -11.27 18.27 -19.48
N LEU A 825 -11.57 17.39 -20.45
CA LEU A 825 -10.54 16.69 -21.23
C LEU A 825 -9.67 17.65 -22.05
N GLY A 826 -10.28 18.73 -22.60
CA GLY A 826 -9.59 19.77 -23.34
C GLY A 826 -8.54 20.50 -22.50
N HIS A 827 -8.87 20.88 -21.25
CA HIS A 827 -7.93 21.53 -20.34
C HIS A 827 -6.73 20.61 -20.00
N ALA A 828 -6.98 19.32 -19.73
CA ALA A 828 -5.91 18.38 -19.48
C ALA A 828 -5.01 18.18 -20.72
N SER A 829 -5.61 18.09 -21.91
CA SER A 829 -4.87 17.97 -23.18
C SER A 829 -4.02 19.22 -23.46
N GLU A 830 -4.51 20.42 -23.16
CA GLU A 830 -3.77 21.68 -23.30
C GLU A 830 -2.55 21.69 -22.37
N PHE A 831 -2.74 21.35 -21.08
CA PHE A 831 -1.65 21.25 -20.13
C PHE A 831 -0.56 20.25 -20.59
N LEU A 832 -0.95 19.10 -21.13
CA LEU A 832 -0.02 18.07 -21.62
C LEU A 832 0.80 18.51 -22.88
N THR A 833 0.53 19.66 -23.47
CA THR A 833 1.39 20.27 -24.50
C THR A 833 2.49 21.14 -23.92
N GLU A 834 2.49 21.43 -22.61
CA GLU A 834 3.51 22.18 -21.93
C GLU A 834 4.74 21.32 -21.64
N ASP A 835 5.88 21.95 -21.42
CA ASP A 835 7.11 21.27 -21.00
C ASP A 835 7.06 21.01 -19.49
N ALA A 836 6.40 19.91 -19.10
CA ALA A 836 6.21 19.50 -17.71
C ALA A 836 7.12 18.28 -17.37
N PRO A 837 7.57 18.14 -16.12
CA PRO A 837 8.23 16.92 -15.66
C PRO A 837 7.41 15.66 -15.98
N GLU A 838 8.07 14.57 -16.36
CA GLU A 838 7.36 13.36 -16.82
C GLU A 838 6.44 12.77 -15.73
N ALA A 839 6.84 12.85 -14.45
CA ALA A 839 6.01 12.42 -13.33
C ALA A 839 4.69 13.20 -13.23
N VAL A 840 4.73 14.50 -13.49
CA VAL A 840 3.54 15.37 -13.53
C VAL A 840 2.67 15.03 -14.74
N ALA A 841 3.29 14.94 -15.92
CA ALA A 841 2.58 14.60 -17.16
C ALA A 841 1.93 13.21 -17.06
N ARG A 842 2.63 12.22 -16.48
CA ARG A 842 2.09 10.88 -16.18
C ARG A 842 0.84 11.00 -15.30
N THR A 843 0.91 11.74 -14.19
CA THR A 843 -0.22 11.91 -13.25
C THR A 843 -1.45 12.53 -13.95
N ILE A 844 -1.26 13.55 -14.77
CA ILE A 844 -2.36 14.19 -15.51
C ILE A 844 -2.96 13.26 -16.57
N ARG A 845 -2.13 12.48 -17.32
CA ARG A 845 -2.62 11.46 -18.28
C ARG A 845 -3.46 10.39 -17.60
N GLU A 846 -3.05 9.92 -16.42
CA GLU A 846 -3.81 8.95 -15.61
C GLU A 846 -5.18 9.50 -15.24
N CYS A 847 -5.24 10.73 -14.72
CA CYS A 847 -6.49 11.38 -14.36
C CYS A 847 -7.40 11.61 -15.59
N GLN A 848 -6.82 12.07 -16.71
CA GLN A 848 -7.54 12.27 -17.97
C GLN A 848 -8.17 10.96 -18.46
N SER A 849 -7.43 9.85 -18.47
CA SER A 849 -7.93 8.55 -18.93
C SER A 849 -9.12 8.04 -18.11
N GLN A 850 -9.16 8.36 -16.81
CA GLN A 850 -10.30 8.02 -15.96
C GLN A 850 -11.55 8.89 -16.28
N VAL A 851 -11.36 10.15 -16.67
CA VAL A 851 -12.47 11.00 -17.14
C VAL A 851 -12.99 10.51 -18.50
N GLU A 852 -12.11 10.11 -19.41
CA GLU A 852 -12.50 9.49 -20.71
C GLU A 852 -13.35 8.23 -20.49
N ARG A 853 -12.91 7.36 -19.56
CA ARG A 853 -13.67 6.16 -19.16
C ARG A 853 -15.06 6.55 -18.61
N ALA A 854 -15.11 7.56 -17.75
CA ALA A 854 -16.36 8.02 -17.15
C ALA A 854 -17.33 8.56 -18.20
N LEU A 855 -16.86 9.34 -19.17
CA LEU A 855 -17.68 9.83 -20.28
C LEU A 855 -18.27 8.71 -21.11
N ARG A 856 -17.44 7.74 -21.54
CA ARG A 856 -17.90 6.56 -22.27
C ARG A 856 -18.99 5.79 -21.50
N ASN A 857 -18.77 5.55 -20.23
CA ASN A 857 -19.71 4.81 -19.40
C ASN A 857 -21.04 5.55 -19.18
N ARG A 858 -21.02 6.89 -19.11
CA ARG A 858 -22.25 7.70 -19.05
C ARG A 858 -23.11 7.53 -20.30
N LEU A 859 -22.50 7.45 -21.48
CA LEU A 859 -23.21 7.20 -22.73
C LEU A 859 -23.84 5.80 -22.72
N VAL A 860 -23.09 4.78 -22.33
CA VAL A 860 -23.60 3.40 -22.18
C VAL A 860 -24.77 3.33 -21.18
N ASP A 861 -24.64 4.01 -20.05
CA ASP A 861 -25.70 4.04 -19.03
C ASP A 861 -26.97 4.79 -19.51
N ALA A 862 -26.81 5.81 -20.34
CA ALA A 862 -27.93 6.51 -21.00
C ALA A 862 -28.61 5.65 -22.10
N GLY A 863 -27.95 4.62 -22.62
CA GLY A 863 -28.43 3.78 -23.72
C GLY A 863 -28.09 4.34 -25.10
N GLU A 864 -27.01 5.10 -25.21
CA GLU A 864 -26.47 5.72 -26.43
C GLU A 864 -25.28 4.95 -27.01
#